data_ff297ad1b1302b51e669c9b05dfb175a
#
_entry.id   ff297ad1b1302b51e669c9b05dfb175a
#
_cell.length_a   1.000
_cell.length_b   1.000
_cell.length_c   1.000
_cell.angle_alpha   90.00
_cell.angle_beta   90.00
_cell.angle_gamma   90.00
#
_symmetry.space_group_name_H-M   'P 1'
#
loop_
_entity.id
_entity.type
_entity.pdbx_description
1 polymer ?
#
loop_
_entity_poly.entity_id
_entity_poly.type
_entity_poly.pdbx_seq_one_letter_code
_entity_poly.pdbx_strand_id
1 'polypeptide(L)'
;MKIKQVIREHRSIAILFGFELLVLIWAFCLLFGERTVIDINPENADYFNSCTINDGKLQINQSENEVGIDIVSAEYTNIKLKPGRYNIEAVYSAELEGFDAASWSGGNEMPICNIGVTSGTFIQQLVGSGFNIYTGTSYNSEPFWINSITSCKDLSLKVTYKGYGNITIEKLIISESVYFRYVRFFTIFFIFTLINIIVCILNNIIKTAFDKKIIIGIMAVTVFSSLPMIYRYLIVGHDLTFHIARIAEIAEGIKAGNWLIKIQPDMINGYGYATPLFYPQLFLYIPALLYVIGFPLHTSYQIFIVLINFGTCLISYVSLVKICKNKNLAFIGSFLYVLAPYRLSELYVAGRLGEILSMVFFPLIIYGIYNIYSEEKILTFKKCIPLILGVSGVMQSHLVSILFVGIFAIMYALFNLRKTFKPERLCYLAVSVLVVIMLNAWFIVPFIDSMDMDIMVNGDGILRFQGSGVYPIQMPALFYFGRGTNVPMLVSDEFCLSMGAALIIGIVVWLYAHYKSLNSEKRNESMFALGNITGIFAIMTIVFSLWIFPWDEINNISRTIAVWLAKVEFSWRFLSVGTAFAAFCTVSGLYYAKELNKKIYSYSIIAMAAFTIISAGFFYADLAFGSNAAQICYKNDVDDFALGITNDYQLADTDLDMCKNKQIDVTSDLLTVTSYSSVGGKTEIGVMNAGTEAFEKVIIPVFYYPGYKAYDSDTGEQFYIEAGANKKIMVNVPAGYNGKITVRYVEKSVWRLSEIVSPLTLSALVITACINNRKKTA
;
A
#
# COMPACT_ATOMS: atom_id res chain seq x y z
N MET A 1 33.61 -32.84 -19.45
CA MET A 1 34.19 -33.34 -18.19
C MET A 1 33.79 -32.52 -16.98
N LYS A 2 33.86 -31.17 -17.02
CA LYS A 2 33.47 -30.29 -15.88
C LYS A 2 32.03 -30.46 -15.39
N ILE A 3 31.03 -30.59 -16.29
CA ILE A 3 29.61 -30.71 -15.91
C ILE A 3 29.33 -32.01 -15.13
N LYS A 4 29.86 -33.15 -15.56
CA LYS A 4 29.69 -34.43 -14.86
C LYS A 4 30.31 -34.42 -13.46
N GLN A 5 31.39 -33.69 -13.25
CA GLN A 5 32.04 -33.53 -11.95
C GLN A 5 31.19 -32.67 -11.02
N VAL A 6 30.67 -31.55 -11.52
CA VAL A 6 29.74 -30.67 -10.75
C VAL A 6 28.48 -31.41 -10.35
N ILE A 7 27.87 -32.20 -11.26
CA ILE A 7 26.69 -33.01 -10.96
C ILE A 7 26.99 -34.06 -9.88
N ARG A 8 28.18 -34.66 -9.88
CA ARG A 8 28.57 -35.67 -8.90
C ARG A 8 28.83 -35.06 -7.52
N GLU A 9 29.42 -33.88 -7.46
CA GLU A 9 29.72 -33.14 -6.23
C GLU A 9 28.48 -32.52 -5.62
N HIS A 10 27.44 -32.16 -6.44
CA HIS A 10 26.20 -31.52 -6.02
C HIS A 10 24.95 -32.31 -6.42
N ARG A 11 24.93 -33.61 -6.16
CA ARG A 11 23.87 -34.54 -6.58
C ARG A 11 22.44 -34.07 -6.16
N SER A 12 22.30 -33.53 -4.97
CA SER A 12 21.02 -33.01 -4.47
C SER A 12 20.53 -31.78 -5.26
N ILE A 13 21.46 -30.92 -5.70
CA ILE A 13 21.13 -29.75 -6.54
C ILE A 13 20.72 -30.21 -7.94
N ALA A 14 21.38 -31.22 -8.49
CA ALA A 14 21.02 -31.77 -9.79
C ALA A 14 19.61 -32.42 -9.77
N ILE A 15 19.24 -33.07 -8.65
CA ILE A 15 17.89 -33.61 -8.46
C ILE A 15 16.88 -32.48 -8.39
N LEU A 16 17.15 -31.40 -7.64
CA LEU A 16 16.26 -30.24 -7.54
C LEU A 16 16.04 -29.63 -8.92
N PHE A 17 17.11 -29.36 -9.67
CA PHE A 17 17.00 -28.78 -11.02
C PHE A 17 16.26 -29.71 -11.99
N GLY A 18 16.44 -31.03 -11.85
CA GLY A 18 15.69 -32.01 -12.62
C GLY A 18 14.18 -31.94 -12.34
N PHE A 19 13.80 -31.85 -11.07
CA PHE A 19 12.40 -31.70 -10.65
C PHE A 19 11.81 -30.37 -11.16
N GLU A 20 12.52 -29.27 -10.97
CA GLU A 20 12.08 -27.95 -11.46
C GLU A 20 11.91 -27.91 -12.97
N LEU A 21 12.82 -28.56 -13.71
CA LEU A 21 12.73 -28.70 -15.17
C LEU A 21 11.45 -29.47 -15.57
N LEU A 22 11.10 -30.55 -14.87
CA LEU A 22 9.86 -31.30 -15.11
C LEU A 22 8.62 -30.43 -14.88
N VAL A 23 8.62 -29.64 -13.79
CA VAL A 23 7.50 -28.71 -13.49
C VAL A 23 7.42 -27.61 -14.55
N LEU A 24 8.57 -27.08 -15.01
CA LEU A 24 8.58 -26.08 -16.08
C LEU A 24 8.11 -26.64 -17.43
N ILE A 25 8.49 -27.89 -17.77
CA ILE A 25 7.99 -28.55 -18.98
C ILE A 25 6.48 -28.74 -18.86
N TRP A 26 5.99 -29.20 -17.72
CA TRP A 26 4.55 -29.33 -17.48
C TRP A 26 3.82 -27.99 -17.62
N ALA A 27 4.33 -26.93 -16.98
CA ALA A 27 3.77 -25.57 -17.07
C ALA A 27 3.81 -25.02 -18.50
N PHE A 28 4.90 -25.33 -19.25
CA PHE A 28 5.03 -24.96 -20.66
C PHE A 28 4.01 -25.67 -21.53
N CYS A 29 3.78 -26.95 -21.33
CA CYS A 29 2.75 -27.69 -22.06
C CYS A 29 1.33 -27.11 -21.86
N LEU A 30 1.07 -26.56 -20.68
CA LEU A 30 -0.21 -25.90 -20.39
C LEU A 30 -0.43 -24.62 -21.19
N LEU A 31 0.62 -24.00 -21.74
CA LEU A 31 0.47 -22.80 -22.58
C LEU A 31 -0.32 -23.07 -23.87
N PHE A 32 -0.18 -24.29 -24.42
CA PHE A 32 -0.72 -24.70 -25.72
C PHE A 32 -2.04 -25.49 -25.60
N GLY A 33 -2.58 -25.62 -24.37
CA GLY A 33 -3.87 -26.26 -24.16
C GLY A 33 -5.03 -25.48 -24.78
N GLU A 34 -6.11 -26.14 -25.13
CA GLU A 34 -7.34 -25.47 -25.58
C GLU A 34 -7.85 -24.51 -24.51
N ARG A 35 -8.40 -23.35 -24.97
CA ARG A 35 -9.03 -22.38 -24.10
C ARG A 35 -10.34 -22.97 -23.55
N THR A 36 -10.50 -22.91 -22.22
CA THR A 36 -11.75 -23.31 -21.59
C THR A 36 -12.77 -22.17 -21.76
N VAL A 37 -13.86 -22.47 -22.45
CA VAL A 37 -15.04 -21.58 -22.55
C VAL A 37 -16.25 -22.44 -22.23
N ILE A 38 -17.04 -22.02 -21.26
CA ILE A 38 -18.28 -22.67 -20.85
C ILE A 38 -19.41 -21.70 -21.12
N ASP A 39 -20.21 -22.00 -22.12
CA ASP A 39 -21.49 -21.33 -22.35
C ASP A 39 -22.52 -21.97 -21.42
N ILE A 40 -23.06 -21.16 -20.51
CA ILE A 40 -24.09 -21.59 -19.57
C ILE A 40 -25.45 -21.26 -20.19
N ASN A 41 -26.16 -22.31 -20.64
CA ASN A 41 -27.51 -22.11 -21.11
C ASN A 41 -28.43 -21.74 -19.93
N PRO A 42 -29.14 -20.60 -19.98
CA PRO A 42 -30.07 -20.18 -18.93
C PRO A 42 -31.10 -21.25 -18.53
N GLU A 43 -31.49 -22.12 -19.44
CA GLU A 43 -32.48 -23.20 -19.23
C GLU A 43 -31.94 -24.33 -18.32
N ASN A 44 -30.64 -24.46 -18.19
CA ASN A 44 -29.99 -25.60 -17.51
C ASN A 44 -29.61 -25.31 -16.06
N ALA A 45 -30.26 -24.36 -15.37
CA ALA A 45 -30.01 -24.17 -13.95
C ALA A 45 -30.53 -25.35 -13.13
N ASP A 46 -29.78 -25.72 -12.11
CA ASP A 46 -30.14 -26.75 -11.14
C ASP A 46 -31.24 -26.29 -10.18
N TYR A 47 -31.39 -24.98 -10.05
CA TYR A 47 -32.40 -24.36 -9.20
C TYR A 47 -32.96 -23.09 -9.86
N PHE A 48 -34.30 -22.93 -9.81
CA PHE A 48 -35.02 -21.76 -10.26
C PHE A 48 -35.99 -21.25 -9.19
N ASN A 49 -36.05 -19.95 -9.02
CA ASN A 49 -37.00 -19.30 -8.13
C ASN A 49 -37.36 -17.89 -8.66
N SER A 50 -38.66 -17.57 -8.69
CA SER A 50 -39.17 -16.24 -9.10
C SER A 50 -38.64 -15.76 -10.46
N CYS A 51 -38.49 -16.68 -11.40
CA CYS A 51 -38.05 -16.39 -12.78
C CYS A 51 -38.73 -17.27 -13.79
N THR A 52 -38.71 -16.86 -15.07
CA THR A 52 -39.28 -17.61 -16.20
C THR A 52 -38.23 -17.77 -17.30
N ILE A 53 -38.37 -18.82 -18.10
CA ILE A 53 -37.53 -19.02 -19.27
C ILE A 53 -38.40 -18.78 -20.51
N ASN A 54 -38.01 -17.81 -21.32
CA ASN A 54 -38.68 -17.50 -22.61
C ASN A 54 -37.61 -17.42 -23.71
N ASP A 55 -37.81 -18.17 -24.78
CA ASP A 55 -36.88 -18.23 -25.94
C ASP A 55 -35.40 -18.43 -25.53
N GLY A 56 -35.14 -19.32 -24.54
CA GLY A 56 -33.81 -19.62 -24.07
C GLY A 56 -33.18 -18.55 -23.17
N LYS A 57 -33.93 -17.50 -22.80
CA LYS A 57 -33.46 -16.39 -21.96
C LYS A 57 -34.10 -16.47 -20.57
N LEU A 58 -33.31 -16.16 -19.53
CA LEU A 58 -33.80 -16.07 -18.17
C LEU A 58 -34.43 -14.68 -17.93
N GLN A 59 -35.71 -14.65 -17.61
CA GLN A 59 -36.46 -13.42 -17.31
C GLN A 59 -36.88 -13.40 -15.87
N ILE A 60 -36.59 -12.28 -15.19
CA ILE A 60 -36.96 -12.00 -13.82
C ILE A 60 -37.72 -10.67 -13.83
N ASN A 61 -38.98 -10.70 -13.39
CA ASN A 61 -39.83 -9.52 -13.36
C ASN A 61 -40.08 -9.14 -11.89
N GLN A 62 -40.21 -7.85 -11.65
CA GLN A 62 -40.54 -7.32 -10.34
C GLN A 62 -41.91 -7.83 -9.87
N SER A 63 -41.94 -8.34 -8.64
CA SER A 63 -43.17 -8.76 -7.94
C SER A 63 -43.40 -7.81 -6.77
N GLU A 64 -44.66 -7.39 -6.54
CA GLU A 64 -45.04 -6.49 -5.44
C GLU A 64 -44.69 -7.04 -4.05
N ASN A 65 -44.61 -8.36 -3.89
CA ASN A 65 -44.34 -9.02 -2.63
C ASN A 65 -42.85 -9.24 -2.32
N GLU A 66 -41.93 -8.89 -3.26
CA GLU A 66 -40.52 -9.23 -3.18
C GLU A 66 -39.60 -8.01 -3.29
N VAL A 67 -40.16 -6.81 -3.16
CA VAL A 67 -39.41 -5.55 -3.32
C VAL A 67 -38.33 -5.42 -2.26
N GLY A 68 -37.07 -5.26 -2.68
CA GLY A 68 -35.93 -5.05 -1.79
C GLY A 68 -35.42 -6.30 -1.09
N ILE A 69 -35.84 -7.50 -1.51
CA ILE A 69 -35.38 -8.78 -0.94
C ILE A 69 -34.45 -9.47 -1.94
N ASP A 70 -33.28 -9.88 -1.47
CA ASP A 70 -32.33 -10.67 -2.24
C ASP A 70 -32.85 -12.09 -2.45
N ILE A 71 -33.09 -12.48 -3.71
CA ILE A 71 -33.62 -13.79 -4.08
C ILE A 71 -32.63 -14.47 -5.04
N VAL A 72 -32.17 -15.66 -4.71
CA VAL A 72 -31.43 -16.49 -5.67
C VAL A 72 -32.43 -17.00 -6.71
N SER A 73 -32.41 -16.40 -7.90
CA SER A 73 -33.37 -16.73 -8.97
C SER A 73 -32.94 -17.90 -9.83
N ALA A 74 -31.63 -18.08 -10.03
CA ALA A 74 -31.08 -19.26 -10.71
C ALA A 74 -29.74 -19.66 -10.10
N GLU A 75 -29.48 -20.97 -10.01
CA GLU A 75 -28.19 -21.48 -9.58
C GLU A 75 -27.76 -22.64 -10.51
N TYR A 76 -26.52 -22.55 -10.98
CA TYR A 76 -25.84 -23.55 -11.81
C TYR A 76 -24.72 -24.15 -11.01
N THR A 77 -24.79 -25.44 -10.70
CA THR A 77 -23.86 -26.13 -9.79
C THR A 77 -22.90 -27.07 -10.53
N ASN A 78 -21.91 -27.60 -9.80
CA ASN A 78 -20.99 -28.61 -10.30
C ASN A 78 -20.18 -28.19 -11.55
N ILE A 79 -19.94 -26.90 -11.74
CA ILE A 79 -19.09 -26.40 -12.83
C ILE A 79 -17.65 -26.78 -12.54
N LYS A 80 -17.00 -27.44 -13.50
CA LYS A 80 -15.63 -27.95 -13.37
C LYS A 80 -14.65 -27.05 -14.07
N LEU A 81 -13.70 -26.45 -13.31
CA LEU A 81 -12.67 -25.61 -13.85
C LEU A 81 -11.27 -26.07 -13.41
N LYS A 82 -10.29 -25.92 -14.29
CA LYS A 82 -8.88 -26.10 -13.99
C LYS A 82 -8.33 -24.89 -13.23
N PRO A 83 -7.17 -25.01 -12.53
CA PRO A 83 -6.51 -23.84 -11.96
C PRO A 83 -6.20 -22.79 -13.03
N GLY A 84 -6.61 -21.54 -12.81
CA GLY A 84 -6.43 -20.47 -13.77
C GLY A 84 -7.19 -19.19 -13.40
N ARG A 85 -7.09 -18.21 -14.28
CA ARG A 85 -7.90 -17.00 -14.23
C ARG A 85 -9.02 -17.13 -15.27
N TYR A 86 -10.23 -16.82 -14.85
CA TYR A 86 -11.43 -16.85 -15.65
C TYR A 86 -12.17 -15.53 -15.58
N ASN A 87 -13.02 -15.23 -16.55
CA ASN A 87 -13.99 -14.16 -16.48
C ASN A 87 -15.39 -14.77 -16.46
N ILE A 88 -16.26 -14.24 -15.61
CA ILE A 88 -17.72 -14.39 -15.75
C ILE A 88 -18.17 -13.27 -16.67
N GLU A 89 -18.95 -13.58 -17.66
CA GLU A 89 -19.48 -12.61 -18.63
C GLU A 89 -20.99 -12.81 -18.74
N ALA A 90 -21.74 -11.70 -18.73
CA ALA A 90 -23.18 -11.74 -18.93
C ALA A 90 -23.61 -10.73 -20.01
N VAL A 91 -24.53 -11.16 -20.87
CA VAL A 91 -25.26 -10.31 -21.82
C VAL A 91 -26.70 -10.25 -21.35
N TYR A 92 -27.25 -9.05 -21.19
CA TYR A 92 -28.55 -8.84 -20.56
C TYR A 92 -29.22 -7.56 -21.03
N SER A 93 -30.53 -7.43 -20.77
CA SER A 93 -31.27 -6.16 -20.77
C SER A 93 -31.90 -5.96 -19.38
N ALA A 94 -31.87 -4.74 -18.87
CA ALA A 94 -32.35 -4.41 -17.52
C ALA A 94 -33.12 -3.09 -17.53
N GLU A 95 -34.31 -3.09 -16.94
CA GLU A 95 -35.24 -1.96 -16.92
C GLU A 95 -35.80 -1.73 -15.53
N LEU A 96 -35.94 -0.46 -15.13
CA LEU A 96 -36.57 -0.02 -13.87
C LEU A 96 -37.88 0.69 -14.16
N GLU A 97 -38.90 -0.03 -14.62
CA GLU A 97 -40.23 0.56 -14.83
C GLU A 97 -41.00 0.66 -13.49
N GLY A 98 -41.61 1.83 -13.26
CA GLY A 98 -42.53 2.06 -12.13
C GLY A 98 -41.87 2.26 -10.77
N PHE A 99 -40.56 2.47 -10.70
CA PHE A 99 -39.84 2.71 -9.45
C PHE A 99 -39.70 4.20 -9.14
N ASP A 100 -40.14 4.62 -7.95
CA ASP A 100 -39.91 5.97 -7.44
C ASP A 100 -38.48 6.05 -6.86
N ALA A 101 -37.55 6.60 -7.62
CA ALA A 101 -36.15 6.81 -7.20
C ALA A 101 -36.03 7.64 -5.91
N ALA A 102 -37.06 8.44 -5.55
CA ALA A 102 -37.08 9.23 -4.33
C ALA A 102 -37.22 8.38 -3.04
N SER A 103 -37.66 7.13 -3.16
CA SER A 103 -37.80 6.20 -2.03
C SER A 103 -36.51 5.45 -1.69
N TRP A 104 -35.48 5.56 -2.54
CA TRP A 104 -34.20 4.85 -2.34
C TRP A 104 -33.19 5.71 -1.55
N SER A 105 -32.87 5.27 -0.34
CA SER A 105 -31.91 5.95 0.53
C SER A 105 -30.44 5.52 0.31
N GLY A 106 -30.18 4.59 -0.61
CA GLY A 106 -28.86 3.94 -0.78
C GLY A 106 -27.83 4.68 -1.63
N GLY A 107 -28.24 5.73 -2.33
CA GLY A 107 -27.31 6.70 -2.96
C GLY A 107 -26.54 6.29 -4.21
N ASN A 108 -26.50 5.02 -4.60
CA ASN A 108 -25.92 4.53 -5.85
C ASN A 108 -27.01 4.10 -6.83
N GLU A 109 -26.67 3.94 -8.11
CA GLU A 109 -27.54 3.25 -9.04
C GLU A 109 -28.00 1.94 -8.38
N MET A 110 -29.31 1.67 -8.44
CA MET A 110 -29.88 0.51 -7.77
C MET A 110 -29.49 -0.75 -8.53
N PRO A 111 -28.81 -1.71 -7.91
CA PRO A 111 -28.52 -2.98 -8.56
C PRO A 111 -29.81 -3.79 -8.70
N ILE A 112 -30.11 -4.22 -9.91
CA ILE A 112 -31.26 -5.07 -10.21
C ILE A 112 -30.97 -6.53 -9.90
N CYS A 113 -29.74 -6.95 -10.20
CA CYS A 113 -29.31 -8.33 -10.04
C CYS A 113 -27.81 -8.39 -9.72
N ASN A 114 -27.40 -9.44 -9.03
CA ASN A 114 -25.99 -9.80 -8.85
C ASN A 114 -25.74 -11.16 -9.54
N ILE A 115 -24.68 -11.26 -10.32
CA ILE A 115 -24.20 -12.52 -10.90
C ILE A 115 -22.85 -12.84 -10.27
N GLY A 116 -22.76 -13.97 -9.58
CA GLY A 116 -21.54 -14.35 -8.86
C GLY A 116 -21.25 -15.84 -8.93
N VAL A 117 -19.98 -16.19 -8.69
CA VAL A 117 -19.52 -17.56 -8.53
C VAL A 117 -19.05 -17.81 -7.10
N THR A 118 -19.37 -18.98 -6.59
CA THR A 118 -18.93 -19.45 -5.27
C THR A 118 -18.46 -20.91 -5.36
N SER A 119 -17.62 -21.35 -4.44
CA SER A 119 -17.22 -22.76 -4.30
C SER A 119 -17.34 -23.17 -2.84
N GLY A 120 -17.86 -24.36 -2.57
CA GLY A 120 -18.30 -24.81 -1.26
C GLY A 120 -17.31 -25.61 -0.44
N THR A 121 -16.11 -25.95 -0.95
CA THR A 121 -15.16 -26.78 -0.19
C THR A 121 -14.11 -25.94 0.56
N PHE A 122 -13.82 -26.31 1.80
CA PHE A 122 -12.81 -25.66 2.65
C PHE A 122 -11.41 -25.54 1.99
N ILE A 123 -11.04 -26.50 1.14
CA ILE A 123 -9.74 -26.51 0.43
C ILE A 123 -9.78 -25.65 -0.85
N GLN A 124 -10.97 -25.48 -1.44
CA GLN A 124 -11.17 -24.81 -2.71
C GLN A 124 -12.06 -23.56 -2.59
N GLN A 125 -12.24 -23.09 -1.36
CA GLN A 125 -13.11 -21.97 -1.09
C GLN A 125 -12.71 -20.77 -1.96
N LEU A 126 -13.53 -20.52 -2.96
CA LEU A 126 -13.57 -19.26 -3.68
C LEU A 126 -14.32 -18.32 -2.77
N VAL A 127 -13.67 -17.27 -2.35
CA VAL A 127 -14.41 -16.13 -1.83
C VAL A 127 -15.22 -15.61 -3.02
N GLY A 128 -16.53 -15.46 -2.85
CA GLY A 128 -17.44 -15.18 -3.94
C GLY A 128 -16.96 -14.01 -4.79
N SER A 129 -16.87 -14.22 -6.10
CA SER A 129 -16.62 -13.17 -7.09
C SER A 129 -17.89 -12.95 -7.87
N GLY A 130 -18.23 -11.70 -8.15
CA GLY A 130 -19.41 -11.37 -8.92
C GLY A 130 -19.54 -9.87 -9.15
N PHE A 131 -20.49 -9.50 -9.97
CA PHE A 131 -20.78 -8.11 -10.29
C PHE A 131 -22.29 -7.83 -10.21
N ASN A 132 -22.59 -6.58 -9.95
CA ASN A 132 -23.97 -6.08 -9.98
C ASN A 132 -24.36 -5.67 -11.40
N ILE A 133 -25.62 -5.87 -11.73
CA ILE A 133 -26.27 -5.41 -12.96
C ILE A 133 -27.11 -4.19 -12.64
N TYR A 134 -26.91 -3.15 -13.43
CA TYR A 134 -27.62 -1.89 -13.37
C TYR A 134 -28.36 -1.62 -14.68
N THR A 135 -29.27 -0.64 -14.69
CA THR A 135 -29.88 -0.13 -15.93
C THR A 135 -28.86 0.55 -16.83
N GLY A 136 -29.15 0.66 -18.12
CA GLY A 136 -28.30 1.38 -19.07
C GLY A 136 -27.07 0.64 -19.57
N THR A 137 -26.82 -0.57 -19.08
CA THR A 137 -25.78 -1.47 -19.56
C THR A 137 -26.37 -2.76 -20.11
N SER A 138 -25.71 -3.38 -21.07
CA SER A 138 -26.16 -4.64 -21.70
C SER A 138 -25.13 -5.77 -21.64
N TYR A 139 -23.96 -5.48 -21.07
CA TYR A 139 -22.86 -6.43 -20.91
C TYR A 139 -22.05 -6.07 -19.66
N ASN A 140 -21.64 -7.08 -18.89
CA ASN A 140 -20.68 -6.93 -17.82
C ASN A 140 -19.79 -8.17 -17.70
N SER A 141 -18.60 -8.01 -17.12
CA SER A 141 -17.61 -9.07 -17.00
C SER A 141 -16.74 -8.84 -15.77
N GLU A 142 -16.54 -9.90 -14.98
CA GLU A 142 -15.71 -9.85 -13.77
C GLU A 142 -14.71 -11.01 -13.75
N PRO A 143 -13.41 -10.76 -13.46
CA PRO A 143 -12.42 -11.82 -13.34
C PRO A 143 -12.50 -12.53 -11.99
N PHE A 144 -12.22 -13.84 -12.01
CA PHE A 144 -12.03 -14.65 -10.81
C PHE A 144 -10.90 -15.68 -11.00
N TRP A 145 -10.41 -16.24 -9.89
CA TRP A 145 -9.26 -17.15 -9.91
C TRP A 145 -9.56 -18.47 -9.24
N ILE A 146 -9.19 -19.56 -9.90
CA ILE A 146 -9.13 -20.88 -9.32
C ILE A 146 -7.68 -21.12 -8.86
N ASN A 147 -7.43 -20.91 -7.58
CA ASN A 147 -6.08 -20.96 -6.99
C ASN A 147 -5.68 -22.34 -6.47
N SER A 148 -6.52 -23.36 -6.62
CA SER A 148 -6.22 -24.72 -6.19
C SER A 148 -5.16 -25.38 -7.10
N ILE A 149 -4.40 -26.31 -6.54
CA ILE A 149 -3.47 -27.15 -7.33
C ILE A 149 -4.27 -28.13 -8.17
N THR A 150 -5.46 -28.54 -7.70
CA THR A 150 -6.39 -29.44 -8.37
C THR A 150 -7.54 -28.66 -9.04
N SER A 151 -8.24 -29.31 -9.98
CA SER A 151 -9.43 -28.75 -10.60
C SER A 151 -10.52 -28.47 -9.56
N CYS A 152 -11.17 -27.31 -9.64
CA CYS A 152 -12.40 -27.04 -8.92
C CYS A 152 -13.53 -27.89 -9.53
N LYS A 153 -14.32 -28.58 -8.71
CA LYS A 153 -15.39 -29.47 -9.17
C LYS A 153 -16.78 -29.06 -8.71
N ASP A 154 -16.84 -28.08 -7.83
CA ASP A 154 -18.02 -27.67 -7.07
C ASP A 154 -18.30 -26.17 -7.21
N LEU A 155 -17.87 -25.55 -8.31
CA LEU A 155 -18.18 -24.16 -8.56
C LEU A 155 -19.67 -24.02 -8.83
N SER A 156 -20.33 -23.09 -8.12
CA SER A 156 -21.70 -22.66 -8.38
C SER A 156 -21.69 -21.24 -8.95
N LEU A 157 -22.44 -21.00 -10.00
CA LEU A 157 -22.79 -19.69 -10.50
C LEU A 157 -24.21 -19.36 -10.04
N LYS A 158 -24.38 -18.21 -9.39
CA LYS A 158 -25.67 -17.73 -8.87
C LYS A 158 -26.09 -16.44 -9.54
N VAL A 159 -27.36 -16.38 -9.85
CA VAL A 159 -28.06 -15.18 -10.29
C VAL A 159 -28.97 -14.76 -9.14
N THR A 160 -28.61 -13.67 -8.46
CA THR A 160 -29.35 -13.16 -7.28
C THR A 160 -30.06 -11.87 -7.64
N TYR A 161 -31.38 -11.94 -7.72
CA TYR A 161 -32.23 -10.78 -7.97
C TYR A 161 -32.33 -9.93 -6.70
N LYS A 162 -32.35 -8.60 -6.86
CA LYS A 162 -32.37 -7.64 -5.73
C LYS A 162 -33.78 -7.11 -5.39
N GLY A 163 -34.80 -7.64 -6.01
CA GLY A 163 -36.19 -7.25 -5.76
C GLY A 163 -36.64 -5.97 -6.49
N TYR A 164 -35.88 -5.49 -7.46
CA TYR A 164 -36.17 -4.25 -8.18
C TYR A 164 -36.02 -4.41 -9.69
N GLY A 165 -36.98 -3.83 -10.44
CA GLY A 165 -36.95 -3.78 -11.90
C GLY A 165 -37.10 -5.14 -12.58
N ASN A 166 -36.95 -5.12 -13.89
CA ASN A 166 -37.04 -6.29 -14.74
C ASN A 166 -35.69 -6.57 -15.38
N ILE A 167 -35.30 -7.84 -15.46
CA ILE A 167 -34.04 -8.24 -16.12
C ILE A 167 -34.27 -9.45 -17.03
N THR A 168 -33.68 -9.40 -18.20
CA THR A 168 -33.62 -10.54 -19.14
C THR A 168 -32.12 -10.85 -19.35
N ILE A 169 -31.69 -12.02 -18.91
CA ILE A 169 -30.34 -12.52 -19.14
C ILE A 169 -30.35 -13.37 -20.39
N GLU A 170 -29.61 -12.94 -21.42
CA GLU A 170 -29.52 -13.59 -22.72
C GLU A 170 -28.44 -14.65 -22.75
N LYS A 171 -27.29 -14.38 -22.09
CA LYS A 171 -26.14 -15.26 -22.14
C LYS A 171 -25.30 -15.14 -20.88
N LEU A 172 -24.82 -16.28 -20.40
CA LEU A 172 -23.85 -16.40 -19.33
C LEU A 172 -22.66 -17.21 -19.84
N ILE A 173 -21.45 -16.68 -19.66
CA ILE A 173 -20.23 -17.33 -20.15
C ILE A 173 -19.19 -17.34 -19.04
N ILE A 174 -18.48 -18.45 -18.90
CA ILE A 174 -17.23 -18.51 -18.16
C ILE A 174 -16.10 -18.74 -19.15
N SER A 175 -15.21 -17.78 -19.31
CA SER A 175 -14.12 -17.85 -20.27
C SER A 175 -12.75 -17.78 -19.59
N GLU A 176 -11.81 -18.64 -20.02
CA GLU A 176 -10.45 -18.67 -19.48
C GLU A 176 -9.61 -17.54 -20.07
N SER A 177 -8.84 -16.85 -19.21
CA SER A 177 -7.82 -15.88 -19.65
C SER A 177 -6.54 -16.61 -20.07
N VAL A 178 -6.36 -16.80 -21.37
CA VAL A 178 -5.16 -17.45 -21.96
C VAL A 178 -3.88 -16.67 -21.59
N TYR A 179 -3.95 -15.35 -21.54
CA TYR A 179 -2.82 -14.51 -21.14
C TYR A 179 -2.29 -14.89 -19.75
N PHE A 180 -3.16 -15.24 -18.81
CA PHE A 180 -2.73 -15.61 -17.44
C PHE A 180 -1.94 -16.93 -17.40
N ARG A 181 -2.05 -17.79 -18.40
CA ARG A 181 -1.19 -18.98 -18.51
C ARG A 181 0.28 -18.59 -18.66
N TYR A 182 0.58 -17.55 -19.45
CA TYR A 182 1.94 -17.01 -19.60
C TYR A 182 2.41 -16.38 -18.28
N VAL A 183 1.55 -15.58 -17.65
CA VAL A 183 1.89 -14.99 -16.32
C VAL A 183 2.25 -16.09 -15.33
N ARG A 184 1.45 -17.15 -15.24
CA ARG A 184 1.73 -18.30 -14.35
C ARG A 184 3.04 -19.00 -14.70
N PHE A 185 3.31 -19.25 -15.97
CA PHE A 185 4.56 -19.88 -16.41
C PHE A 185 5.78 -19.04 -16.01
N PHE A 186 5.77 -17.74 -16.32
CA PHE A 186 6.86 -16.85 -15.95
C PHE A 186 7.01 -16.67 -14.44
N THR A 187 5.92 -16.71 -13.69
CA THR A 187 5.96 -16.67 -12.22
C THR A 187 6.68 -17.91 -11.66
N ILE A 188 6.32 -19.11 -12.13
CA ILE A 188 6.99 -20.37 -11.74
C ILE A 188 8.48 -20.32 -12.12
N PHE A 189 8.79 -19.89 -13.33
CA PHE A 189 10.16 -19.73 -13.81
C PHE A 189 10.97 -18.75 -12.95
N PHE A 190 10.38 -17.61 -12.58
CA PHE A 190 11.00 -16.61 -11.73
C PHE A 190 11.23 -17.14 -10.31
N ILE A 191 10.25 -17.80 -9.71
CA ILE A 191 10.38 -18.42 -8.38
C ILE A 191 11.51 -19.45 -8.38
N PHE A 192 11.57 -20.36 -9.36
CA PHE A 192 12.63 -21.35 -9.47
C PHE A 192 13.99 -20.69 -9.68
N THR A 193 14.07 -19.66 -10.53
CA THR A 193 15.31 -18.88 -10.71
C THR A 193 15.80 -18.31 -9.38
N LEU A 194 14.91 -17.75 -8.57
CA LEU A 194 15.24 -17.18 -7.26
C LEU A 194 15.71 -18.25 -6.27
N ILE A 195 15.00 -19.38 -6.21
CA ILE A 195 15.39 -20.56 -5.41
C ILE A 195 16.77 -21.03 -5.83
N ASN A 196 17.01 -21.18 -7.14
CA ASN A 196 18.28 -21.63 -7.68
C ASN A 196 19.45 -20.70 -7.36
N ILE A 197 19.23 -19.37 -7.46
CA ILE A 197 20.24 -18.38 -7.03
C ILE A 197 20.56 -18.58 -5.55
N ILE A 198 19.57 -18.71 -4.68
CA ILE A 198 19.76 -18.94 -3.24
C ILE A 198 20.51 -20.24 -3.00
N VAL A 199 20.10 -21.34 -3.62
CA VAL A 199 20.75 -22.66 -3.49
C VAL A 199 22.20 -22.60 -3.99
N CYS A 200 22.48 -21.94 -5.12
CA CYS A 200 23.82 -21.76 -5.63
C CYS A 200 24.71 -20.93 -4.70
N ILE A 201 24.16 -19.90 -4.07
CA ILE A 201 24.85 -19.12 -3.03
C ILE A 201 25.14 -19.97 -1.80
N LEU A 202 24.16 -20.72 -1.31
CA LEU A 202 24.31 -21.57 -0.13
C LEU A 202 25.34 -22.71 -0.35
N ASN A 203 25.50 -23.18 -1.58
CA ASN A 203 26.47 -24.21 -1.94
C ASN A 203 27.81 -23.67 -2.45
N ASN A 204 28.09 -22.36 -2.33
CA ASN A 204 29.31 -21.67 -2.80
C ASN A 204 29.54 -21.72 -4.33
N ILE A 205 28.55 -22.03 -5.13
CA ILE A 205 28.63 -21.99 -6.60
C ILE A 205 28.67 -20.51 -7.03
N ILE A 206 27.82 -19.68 -6.41
CA ILE A 206 27.86 -18.23 -6.56
C ILE A 206 28.50 -17.65 -5.29
N LYS A 207 29.61 -16.91 -5.46
CA LYS A 207 30.28 -16.22 -4.36
C LYS A 207 29.51 -14.96 -3.98
N THR A 208 29.22 -14.79 -2.72
CA THR A 208 28.57 -13.59 -2.16
C THR A 208 29.40 -13.02 -1.00
N ALA A 209 29.28 -11.72 -0.78
CA ALA A 209 29.85 -11.06 0.39
C ALA A 209 29.07 -11.36 1.70
N PHE A 210 27.87 -11.91 1.60
CA PHE A 210 27.04 -12.25 2.75
C PHE A 210 27.38 -13.65 3.29
N ASP A 211 27.36 -13.79 4.59
CA ASP A 211 27.44 -15.08 5.27
C ASP A 211 26.16 -15.88 5.04
N LYS A 212 26.30 -17.18 4.72
CA LYS A 212 25.17 -18.06 4.43
C LYS A 212 24.17 -18.13 5.59
N LYS A 213 24.66 -18.19 6.83
CA LYS A 213 23.80 -18.24 8.03
C LYS A 213 22.96 -16.97 8.14
N ILE A 214 23.52 -15.83 7.76
CA ILE A 214 22.80 -14.56 7.73
C ILE A 214 21.73 -14.55 6.64
N ILE A 215 22.04 -15.07 5.44
CA ILE A 215 21.07 -15.17 4.35
C ILE A 215 19.88 -16.02 4.79
N ILE A 216 20.13 -17.20 5.34
CA ILE A 216 19.08 -18.09 5.88
C ILE A 216 18.29 -17.38 6.98
N GLY A 217 18.97 -16.67 7.88
CA GLY A 217 18.34 -15.91 8.95
C GLY A 217 17.41 -14.80 8.41
N ILE A 218 17.87 -14.00 7.44
CA ILE A 218 17.06 -12.95 6.80
C ILE A 218 15.81 -13.57 6.14
N MET A 219 15.98 -14.66 5.39
CA MET A 219 14.85 -15.36 4.76
C MET A 219 13.86 -15.90 5.81
N ALA A 220 14.36 -16.50 6.89
CA ALA A 220 13.52 -17.02 7.97
C ALA A 220 12.73 -15.89 8.67
N VAL A 221 13.38 -14.74 8.94
CA VAL A 221 12.70 -13.57 9.53
C VAL A 221 11.65 -13.01 8.56
N THR A 222 11.98 -12.93 7.26
CA THR A 222 11.03 -12.48 6.24
C THR A 222 9.79 -13.38 6.19
N VAL A 223 9.98 -14.70 6.11
CA VAL A 223 8.87 -15.65 6.10
C VAL A 223 8.05 -15.53 7.39
N PHE A 224 8.70 -15.56 8.55
CA PHE A 224 8.03 -15.47 9.84
C PHE A 224 7.25 -14.17 10.01
N SER A 225 7.84 -13.02 9.61
CA SER A 225 7.17 -11.72 9.68
C SER A 225 6.03 -11.57 8.67
N SER A 226 5.95 -12.43 7.66
CA SER A 226 4.94 -12.40 6.59
C SER A 226 3.86 -13.49 6.74
N LEU A 227 3.84 -14.25 7.83
CA LEU A 227 2.87 -15.33 8.04
C LEU A 227 1.41 -14.91 7.86
N PRO A 228 0.96 -13.70 8.30
CA PRO A 228 -0.41 -13.25 8.06
C PRO A 228 -0.79 -13.08 6.59
N MET A 229 0.19 -13.06 5.68
CA MET A 229 -0.04 -12.93 4.23
C MET A 229 -0.26 -14.28 3.52
N ILE A 230 -0.41 -15.37 4.24
CA ILE A 230 -0.67 -16.73 3.66
C ILE A 230 -2.15 -16.91 3.28
N TYR A 231 -3.05 -16.12 3.86
CA TYR A 231 -4.48 -16.23 3.56
C TYR A 231 -4.80 -15.91 2.10
N ARG A 232 -5.93 -16.43 1.62
CA ARG A 232 -6.44 -16.16 0.27
C ARG A 232 -7.16 -14.81 0.15
N TYR A 233 -7.16 -14.03 1.20
CA TYR A 233 -7.80 -12.72 1.33
C TYR A 233 -6.94 -11.81 2.20
N LEU A 234 -7.26 -10.54 2.24
CA LEU A 234 -6.71 -9.59 3.19
C LEU A 234 -7.71 -9.37 4.31
N ILE A 235 -7.23 -9.37 5.54
CA ILE A 235 -8.01 -8.92 6.70
C ILE A 235 -8.04 -7.41 6.66
N VAL A 236 -9.24 -6.81 6.68
CA VAL A 236 -9.39 -5.34 6.65
C VAL A 236 -8.83 -4.74 7.93
N GLY A 237 -7.87 -3.83 7.77
CA GLY A 237 -7.34 -2.97 8.82
C GLY A 237 -7.90 -1.54 8.68
N HIS A 238 -7.52 -0.64 9.59
CA HIS A 238 -8.07 0.72 9.65
C HIS A 238 -7.89 1.50 8.33
N ASP A 239 -6.67 1.51 7.77
CA ASP A 239 -6.33 2.30 6.57
C ASP A 239 -6.14 1.41 5.32
N LEU A 240 -6.38 0.09 5.44
CA LEU A 240 -6.06 -0.85 4.38
C LEU A 240 -6.88 -0.59 3.12
N THR A 241 -8.21 -0.38 3.26
CA THR A 241 -9.13 -0.12 2.13
C THR A 241 -8.69 1.09 1.32
N PHE A 242 -8.33 2.18 2.00
CA PHE A 242 -7.77 3.37 1.38
C PHE A 242 -6.51 3.09 0.54
N HIS A 243 -5.57 2.30 1.06
CA HIS A 243 -4.36 1.95 0.31
C HIS A 243 -4.62 0.98 -0.84
N ILE A 244 -5.54 0.03 -0.68
CA ILE A 244 -5.92 -0.90 -1.74
C ILE A 244 -6.63 -0.15 -2.88
N ALA A 245 -7.54 0.79 -2.57
CA ALA A 245 -8.17 1.65 -3.56
C ALA A 245 -7.11 2.42 -4.37
N ARG A 246 -6.12 3.03 -3.72
CA ARG A 246 -5.01 3.73 -4.39
C ARG A 246 -4.21 2.82 -5.32
N ILE A 247 -3.96 1.57 -4.93
CA ILE A 247 -3.26 0.58 -5.77
C ILE A 247 -4.09 0.25 -7.01
N ALA A 248 -5.41 0.05 -6.84
CA ALA A 248 -6.32 -0.22 -7.94
C ALA A 248 -6.37 0.96 -8.92
N GLU A 249 -6.49 2.19 -8.43
CA GLU A 249 -6.51 3.41 -9.24
C GLU A 249 -5.21 3.62 -10.05
N ILE A 250 -4.04 3.37 -9.44
CA ILE A 250 -2.77 3.40 -10.18
C ILE A 250 -2.79 2.36 -11.31
N ALA A 251 -3.30 1.17 -11.06
CA ALA A 251 -3.36 0.11 -12.05
C ALA A 251 -4.31 0.46 -13.21
N GLU A 252 -5.49 1.01 -12.92
CA GLU A 252 -6.43 1.48 -13.96
C GLU A 252 -5.82 2.66 -14.75
N GLY A 253 -5.14 3.57 -14.09
CA GLY A 253 -4.39 4.64 -14.76
C GLY A 253 -3.35 4.09 -15.75
N ILE A 254 -2.56 3.10 -15.34
CA ILE A 254 -1.57 2.43 -16.21
C ILE A 254 -2.25 1.76 -17.41
N LYS A 255 -3.37 1.05 -17.21
CA LYS A 255 -4.13 0.42 -18.29
C LYS A 255 -4.68 1.45 -19.28
N ALA A 256 -5.09 2.62 -18.79
CA ALA A 256 -5.55 3.74 -19.61
C ALA A 256 -4.40 4.54 -20.28
N GLY A 257 -3.14 4.14 -20.07
CA GLY A 257 -1.95 4.83 -20.61
C GLY A 257 -1.48 6.04 -19.81
N ASN A 258 -2.10 6.32 -18.67
CA ASN A 258 -1.70 7.38 -17.75
C ASN A 258 -0.83 6.81 -16.61
N TRP A 259 0.49 6.86 -16.78
CA TRP A 259 1.45 6.27 -15.84
C TRP A 259 1.65 7.07 -14.55
N LEU A 260 1.39 8.37 -14.57
CA LEU A 260 1.60 9.25 -13.41
C LEU A 260 0.31 9.97 -13.08
N ILE A 261 -0.66 9.23 -12.54
CA ILE A 261 -1.96 9.81 -12.19
C ILE A 261 -1.80 10.87 -11.10
N LYS A 262 -2.46 12.01 -11.30
CA LYS A 262 -2.53 13.12 -10.34
C LYS A 262 -3.89 13.20 -9.66
N ILE A 263 -4.92 12.74 -10.33
CA ILE A 263 -6.27 12.55 -9.82
C ILE A 263 -6.63 11.09 -10.00
N GLN A 264 -7.22 10.48 -9.01
CA GLN A 264 -7.78 9.12 -9.06
C GLN A 264 -9.19 9.20 -9.62
N PRO A 265 -9.43 8.82 -10.89
CA PRO A 265 -10.64 9.19 -11.58
C PRO A 265 -11.88 8.40 -11.15
N ASP A 266 -11.72 7.15 -10.69
CA ASP A 266 -12.84 6.28 -10.36
C ASP A 266 -13.30 6.43 -8.90
N MET A 267 -12.49 7.09 -8.04
CA MET A 267 -12.84 7.35 -6.66
C MET A 267 -14.02 8.32 -6.51
N ILE A 268 -14.74 8.19 -5.40
CA ILE A 268 -15.94 8.99 -5.09
C ILE A 268 -16.96 8.84 -6.22
N ASN A 269 -17.30 7.59 -6.56
CA ASN A 269 -18.22 7.28 -7.66
C ASN A 269 -17.85 7.98 -9.00
N GLY A 270 -16.54 8.09 -9.29
CA GLY A 270 -16.04 8.72 -10.51
C GLY A 270 -16.01 10.25 -10.53
N TYR A 271 -16.25 10.91 -9.38
CA TYR A 271 -16.07 12.36 -9.26
C TYR A 271 -14.60 12.76 -9.22
N GLY A 272 -13.73 11.82 -8.80
CA GLY A 272 -12.29 12.00 -8.78
C GLY A 272 -11.74 12.46 -7.42
N TYR A 273 -10.53 11.99 -7.08
CA TYR A 273 -9.88 12.24 -5.80
C TYR A 273 -8.42 12.62 -5.96
N ALA A 274 -8.01 13.77 -5.41
CA ALA A 274 -6.69 14.37 -5.64
C ALA A 274 -5.58 13.84 -4.73
N THR A 275 -5.77 12.70 -4.06
CA THR A 275 -4.77 12.12 -3.14
C THR A 275 -3.36 12.05 -3.71
N PRO A 276 -3.11 11.70 -5.00
CA PRO A 276 -1.75 11.61 -5.52
C PRO A 276 -0.94 12.92 -5.48
N LEU A 277 -1.62 14.06 -5.40
CA LEU A 277 -0.96 15.36 -5.25
C LEU A 277 -0.45 15.59 -3.82
N PHE A 278 -1.09 14.98 -2.81
CA PHE A 278 -0.82 15.26 -1.40
C PHE A 278 -0.22 14.08 -0.64
N TYR A 279 -0.37 12.85 -1.14
CA TYR A 279 0.13 11.63 -0.49
C TYR A 279 1.04 10.85 -1.45
N PRO A 280 2.32 10.60 -1.12
CA PRO A 280 3.26 9.90 -1.99
C PRO A 280 2.78 8.49 -2.37
N GLN A 281 3.04 8.07 -3.61
CA GLN A 281 2.56 6.79 -4.12
C GLN A 281 3.61 5.95 -4.86
N LEU A 282 4.90 6.35 -4.85
CA LEU A 282 5.96 5.67 -5.61
C LEU A 282 5.98 4.15 -5.38
N PHE A 283 5.94 3.72 -4.13
CA PHE A 283 6.05 2.31 -3.80
C PHE A 283 4.78 1.52 -4.14
N LEU A 284 3.62 2.18 -4.26
CA LEU A 284 2.36 1.53 -4.64
C LEU A 284 2.35 1.06 -6.10
N TYR A 285 3.24 1.57 -6.93
CA TYR A 285 3.42 1.05 -8.29
C TYR A 285 3.85 -0.40 -8.32
N ILE A 286 4.53 -0.91 -7.28
CA ILE A 286 4.94 -2.33 -7.24
C ILE A 286 3.71 -3.25 -7.23
N PRO A 287 2.79 -3.18 -6.26
CA PRO A 287 1.58 -4.01 -6.28
C PRO A 287 0.63 -3.65 -7.44
N ALA A 288 0.56 -2.38 -7.87
CA ALA A 288 -0.25 -1.98 -9.01
C ALA A 288 0.21 -2.66 -10.31
N LEU A 289 1.51 -2.70 -10.59
CA LEU A 289 2.07 -3.41 -11.73
C LEU A 289 1.82 -4.92 -11.68
N LEU A 290 1.89 -5.53 -10.50
CA LEU A 290 1.53 -6.94 -10.32
C LEU A 290 0.06 -7.17 -10.67
N TYR A 291 -0.83 -6.27 -10.23
CA TYR A 291 -2.25 -6.33 -10.58
C TYR A 291 -2.50 -6.11 -12.08
N VAL A 292 -1.82 -5.16 -12.72
CA VAL A 292 -1.88 -4.96 -14.19
C VAL A 292 -1.43 -6.20 -14.95
N ILE A 293 -0.37 -6.88 -14.50
CA ILE A 293 0.11 -8.13 -15.10
C ILE A 293 -0.91 -9.28 -14.94
N GLY A 294 -1.86 -9.17 -13.99
CA GLY A 294 -2.97 -10.11 -13.87
C GLY A 294 -2.97 -10.94 -12.58
N PHE A 295 -2.12 -10.60 -11.59
CA PHE A 295 -2.29 -11.15 -10.24
C PHE A 295 -3.56 -10.60 -9.59
N PRO A 296 -4.24 -11.36 -8.70
CA PRO A 296 -5.32 -10.81 -7.90
C PRO A 296 -4.84 -9.62 -7.06
N LEU A 297 -5.73 -8.68 -6.77
CA LEU A 297 -5.41 -7.47 -6.01
C LEU A 297 -4.83 -7.81 -4.63
N HIS A 298 -5.48 -8.72 -3.89
CA HIS A 298 -4.98 -9.20 -2.61
C HIS A 298 -3.59 -9.84 -2.71
N THR A 299 -3.36 -10.70 -3.72
CA THR A 299 -2.05 -11.35 -3.92
C THR A 299 -0.96 -10.33 -4.26
N SER A 300 -1.28 -9.33 -5.08
CA SER A 300 -0.36 -8.25 -5.42
C SER A 300 0.09 -7.48 -4.17
N TYR A 301 -0.85 -7.19 -3.27
CA TYR A 301 -0.56 -6.57 -1.99
C TYR A 301 0.24 -7.50 -1.07
N GLN A 302 -0.11 -8.79 -0.97
CA GLN A 302 0.61 -9.77 -0.16
C GLN A 302 2.08 -9.91 -0.56
N ILE A 303 2.36 -10.00 -1.87
CA ILE A 303 3.73 -10.01 -2.40
C ILE A 303 4.44 -8.73 -1.99
N PHE A 304 3.78 -7.59 -2.08
CA PHE A 304 4.35 -6.30 -1.70
C PHE A 304 4.72 -6.26 -0.20
N ILE A 305 3.87 -6.77 0.69
CA ILE A 305 4.18 -6.86 2.12
C ILE A 305 5.39 -7.77 2.39
N VAL A 306 5.51 -8.91 1.69
CA VAL A 306 6.69 -9.78 1.78
C VAL A 306 7.97 -9.02 1.36
N LEU A 307 7.89 -8.23 0.29
CA LEU A 307 9.02 -7.39 -0.18
C LEU A 307 9.37 -6.30 0.85
N ILE A 308 8.37 -5.67 1.50
CA ILE A 308 8.59 -4.69 2.58
C ILE A 308 9.28 -5.36 3.78
N ASN A 309 8.84 -6.53 4.21
CA ASN A 309 9.45 -7.26 5.32
C ASN A 309 10.89 -7.68 5.00
N PHE A 310 11.14 -8.18 3.79
CA PHE A 310 12.48 -8.50 3.31
C PHE A 310 13.36 -7.24 3.25
N GLY A 311 12.88 -6.16 2.66
CA GLY A 311 13.58 -4.88 2.55
C GLY A 311 13.93 -4.29 3.93
N THR A 312 12.99 -4.34 4.88
CA THR A 312 13.22 -3.87 6.26
C THR A 312 14.32 -4.69 6.93
N CYS A 313 14.28 -6.02 6.81
CA CYS A 313 15.29 -6.91 7.39
C CYS A 313 16.66 -6.69 6.75
N LEU A 314 16.72 -6.60 5.44
CA LEU A 314 17.98 -6.43 4.69
C LEU A 314 18.62 -5.05 4.95
N ILE A 315 17.83 -3.97 4.86
CA ILE A 315 18.33 -2.60 5.04
C ILE A 315 18.79 -2.37 6.49
N SER A 316 18.02 -2.83 7.47
CA SER A 316 18.43 -2.74 8.88
C SER A 316 19.70 -3.55 9.16
N TYR A 317 19.79 -4.77 8.64
CA TYR A 317 21.00 -5.59 8.75
C TYR A 317 22.23 -4.91 8.13
N VAL A 318 22.09 -4.44 6.88
CA VAL A 318 23.20 -3.77 6.16
C VAL A 318 23.63 -2.50 6.91
N SER A 319 22.70 -1.70 7.38
CA SER A 319 22.99 -0.49 8.15
C SER A 319 23.74 -0.81 9.44
N LEU A 320 23.24 -1.76 10.20
CA LEU A 320 23.86 -2.19 11.47
C LEU A 320 25.23 -2.82 11.28
N VAL A 321 25.41 -3.73 10.32
CA VAL A 321 26.70 -4.41 10.10
C VAL A 321 27.79 -3.44 9.62
N LYS A 322 27.42 -2.42 8.87
CA LYS A 322 28.36 -1.36 8.43
C LYS A 322 28.86 -0.53 9.62
N ILE A 323 28.04 -0.36 10.64
CA ILE A 323 28.40 0.38 11.86
C ILE A 323 29.15 -0.53 12.84
N CYS A 324 28.50 -1.59 13.33
CA CYS A 324 29.05 -2.43 14.41
C CYS A 324 30.13 -3.43 13.98
N LYS A 325 30.34 -3.63 12.68
CA LYS A 325 31.29 -4.59 12.10
C LYS A 325 31.13 -6.03 12.63
N ASN A 326 29.98 -6.37 13.17
CA ASN A 326 29.66 -7.67 13.73
C ASN A 326 28.36 -8.22 13.12
N LYS A 327 28.49 -9.28 12.32
CA LYS A 327 27.38 -9.87 11.58
C LYS A 327 26.26 -10.39 12.48
N ASN A 328 26.59 -11.03 13.59
CA ASN A 328 25.60 -11.62 14.50
C ASN A 328 24.82 -10.55 15.27
N LEU A 329 25.51 -9.52 15.76
CA LEU A 329 24.86 -8.40 16.45
C LEU A 329 23.96 -7.62 15.48
N ALA A 330 24.41 -7.39 14.25
CA ALA A 330 23.62 -6.73 13.23
C ALA A 330 22.34 -7.55 12.90
N PHE A 331 22.45 -8.88 12.82
CA PHE A 331 21.31 -9.74 12.59
C PHE A 331 20.32 -9.71 13.75
N ILE A 332 20.80 -9.76 15.00
CA ILE A 332 19.95 -9.64 16.20
C ILE A 332 19.21 -8.30 16.18
N GLY A 333 19.87 -7.19 15.92
CA GLY A 333 19.23 -5.87 15.86
C GLY A 333 18.17 -5.79 14.75
N SER A 334 18.43 -6.36 13.57
CA SER A 334 17.43 -6.38 12.49
C SER A 334 16.25 -7.31 12.78
N PHE A 335 16.49 -8.46 13.41
CA PHE A 335 15.45 -9.38 13.87
C PHE A 335 14.50 -8.71 14.88
N LEU A 336 15.05 -8.04 15.90
CA LEU A 336 14.27 -7.29 16.89
C LEU A 336 13.46 -6.16 16.28
N TYR A 337 14.04 -5.45 15.31
CA TYR A 337 13.39 -4.34 14.63
C TYR A 337 12.21 -4.78 13.76
N VAL A 338 12.41 -5.82 12.94
CA VAL A 338 11.38 -6.32 12.01
C VAL A 338 10.17 -6.88 12.75
N LEU A 339 10.41 -7.58 13.86
CA LEU A 339 9.37 -8.24 14.65
C LEU A 339 8.92 -7.44 15.89
N ALA A 340 9.24 -6.15 15.95
CA ALA A 340 8.75 -5.29 17.02
C ALA A 340 7.21 -5.21 17.00
N PRO A 341 6.53 -5.35 18.16
CA PRO A 341 5.07 -5.36 18.24
C PRO A 341 4.43 -4.14 17.59
N TYR A 342 4.93 -2.94 17.82
CA TYR A 342 4.46 -1.72 17.17
C TYR A 342 4.44 -1.86 15.64
N ARG A 343 5.54 -2.34 15.04
CA ARG A 343 5.63 -2.51 13.60
C ARG A 343 4.64 -3.54 13.06
N LEU A 344 4.45 -4.65 13.76
CA LEU A 344 3.51 -5.69 13.36
C LEU A 344 2.06 -5.18 13.46
N SER A 345 1.74 -4.41 14.48
CA SER A 345 0.43 -3.79 14.67
C SER A 345 0.12 -2.77 13.58
N GLU A 346 1.06 -1.88 13.28
CA GLU A 346 0.92 -0.91 12.18
C GLU A 346 0.71 -1.60 10.83
N LEU A 347 1.39 -2.73 10.61
CA LEU A 347 1.34 -3.47 9.34
C LEU A 347 0.03 -4.25 9.16
N TYR A 348 -0.43 -4.95 10.18
CA TYR A 348 -1.48 -5.97 10.05
C TYR A 348 -2.81 -5.60 10.69
N VAL A 349 -2.84 -4.67 11.63
CA VAL A 349 -4.06 -4.18 12.27
C VAL A 349 -4.43 -2.80 11.74
N ALA A 350 -3.50 -1.86 11.82
CA ALA A 350 -3.76 -0.52 11.32
C ALA A 350 -3.78 -0.44 9.79
N GLY A 351 -2.93 -1.23 9.12
CA GLY A 351 -2.80 -1.18 7.66
C GLY A 351 -2.20 0.14 7.15
N ARG A 352 -1.47 0.89 8.01
CA ARG A 352 -0.87 2.20 7.70
C ARG A 352 0.39 2.06 6.86
N LEU A 353 0.17 1.73 5.60
CA LEU A 353 1.23 1.38 4.65
C LEU A 353 2.31 2.46 4.50
N GLY A 354 1.92 3.74 4.55
CA GLY A 354 2.89 4.84 4.46
C GLY A 354 3.89 4.84 5.61
N GLU A 355 3.44 4.68 6.84
CA GLU A 355 4.29 4.64 8.03
C GLU A 355 5.22 3.42 8.02
N ILE A 356 4.68 2.24 7.66
CA ILE A 356 5.45 1.00 7.53
C ILE A 356 6.54 1.10 6.46
N LEU A 357 6.25 1.70 5.32
CA LEU A 357 7.23 1.97 4.28
C LEU A 357 8.34 2.89 4.79
N SER A 358 8.00 3.91 5.58
CA SER A 358 8.99 4.80 6.21
C SER A 358 9.92 4.05 7.15
N MET A 359 9.40 3.07 7.90
CA MET A 359 10.21 2.24 8.80
C MET A 359 11.27 1.41 8.07
N VAL A 360 11.09 1.11 6.77
CA VAL A 360 12.13 0.47 5.95
C VAL A 360 13.40 1.32 5.90
N PHE A 361 13.27 2.65 5.89
CA PHE A 361 14.34 3.61 5.60
C PHE A 361 14.97 4.24 6.83
N PHE A 362 14.34 4.20 8.02
CA PHE A 362 14.93 4.76 9.26
C PHE A 362 16.31 4.19 9.58
N PRO A 363 16.58 2.87 9.49
CA PRO A 363 17.92 2.33 9.69
C PRO A 363 18.97 2.93 8.72
N LEU A 364 18.55 3.19 7.48
CA LEU A 364 19.45 3.77 6.47
C LEU A 364 19.79 5.23 6.77
N ILE A 365 18.83 6.00 7.31
CA ILE A 365 19.05 7.38 7.76
C ILE A 365 20.04 7.40 8.93
N ILE A 366 19.83 6.55 9.95
CA ILE A 366 20.74 6.45 11.11
C ILE A 366 22.17 6.13 10.63
N TYR A 367 22.30 5.16 9.70
CA TYR A 367 23.59 4.81 9.12
C TYR A 367 24.19 5.97 8.31
N GLY A 368 23.38 6.71 7.56
CA GLY A 368 23.83 7.88 6.79
C GLY A 368 24.35 9.00 7.70
N ILE A 369 23.62 9.33 8.76
CA ILE A 369 24.06 10.30 9.79
C ILE A 369 25.36 9.84 10.44
N TYR A 370 25.42 8.56 10.85
CA TYR A 370 26.65 7.97 11.43
C TYR A 370 27.83 8.16 10.48
N ASN A 371 27.71 7.87 9.20
CA ASN A 371 28.78 8.04 8.21
C ASN A 371 29.28 9.48 8.11
N ILE A 372 28.36 10.45 8.11
CA ILE A 372 28.71 11.87 7.97
C ILE A 372 29.41 12.40 9.20
N TYR A 373 29.04 11.95 10.41
CA TYR A 373 29.55 12.48 11.67
C TYR A 373 30.71 11.70 12.29
N SER A 374 30.94 10.44 11.92
CA SER A 374 32.03 9.61 12.41
C SER A 374 33.39 9.93 11.78
N GLU A 375 33.41 10.58 10.62
CA GLU A 375 34.66 10.91 9.93
C GLU A 375 35.22 12.27 10.33
N GLU A 376 36.53 12.31 10.65
CA GLU A 376 37.16 13.54 11.06
C GLU A 376 37.94 14.27 9.96
N LYS A 377 38.42 13.54 8.92
CA LYS A 377 39.41 14.12 8.00
C LYS A 377 38.94 14.37 6.56
N ILE A 378 38.25 13.46 5.92
CA ILE A 378 37.80 13.66 4.54
C ILE A 378 36.42 13.04 4.37
N LEU A 379 35.41 13.87 4.27
CA LEU A 379 34.08 13.45 3.90
C LEU A 379 34.01 13.31 2.37
N THR A 380 33.38 12.26 1.88
CA THR A 380 33.15 12.04 0.46
C THR A 380 31.65 11.95 0.19
N PHE A 381 31.21 12.40 -0.99
CA PHE A 381 29.78 12.36 -1.36
C PHE A 381 29.17 10.95 -1.24
N LYS A 382 29.97 9.90 -1.47
CA LYS A 382 29.51 8.51 -1.29
C LYS A 382 29.01 8.22 0.14
N LYS A 383 29.53 8.89 1.15
CA LYS A 383 29.12 8.74 2.55
C LYS A 383 27.73 9.33 2.81
N CYS A 384 27.29 10.26 1.95
CA CYS A 384 25.98 10.91 2.05
C CYS A 384 24.87 10.07 1.36
N ILE A 385 25.22 9.16 0.44
CA ILE A 385 24.22 8.38 -0.32
C ILE A 385 23.21 7.65 0.58
N PRO A 386 23.61 6.97 1.68
CA PRO A 386 22.62 6.34 2.56
C PRO A 386 21.63 7.34 3.17
N LEU A 387 22.06 8.53 3.55
CA LEU A 387 21.17 9.59 4.05
C LEU A 387 20.22 10.06 2.96
N ILE A 388 20.74 10.34 1.77
CA ILE A 388 19.95 10.79 0.62
C ILE A 388 18.85 9.77 0.28
N LEU A 389 19.22 8.50 0.12
CA LEU A 389 18.27 7.43 -0.20
C LEU A 389 17.29 7.17 0.94
N GLY A 390 17.76 7.23 2.18
CA GLY A 390 16.92 7.04 3.36
C GLY A 390 15.84 8.13 3.48
N VAL A 391 16.23 9.41 3.39
CA VAL A 391 15.30 10.55 3.46
C VAL A 391 14.35 10.56 2.25
N SER A 392 14.86 10.28 1.05
CA SER A 392 14.01 10.17 -0.15
C SER A 392 13.00 9.02 -0.03
N GLY A 393 13.42 7.87 0.52
CA GLY A 393 12.52 6.75 0.77
C GLY A 393 11.39 7.11 1.74
N VAL A 394 11.69 7.79 2.84
CA VAL A 394 10.67 8.27 3.79
C VAL A 394 9.75 9.30 3.12
N MET A 395 10.30 10.23 2.34
CA MET A 395 9.52 11.24 1.63
C MET A 395 8.53 10.62 0.62
N GLN A 396 8.93 9.54 -0.03
CA GLN A 396 8.07 8.79 -0.97
C GLN A 396 7.15 7.77 -0.28
N SER A 397 7.17 7.72 1.05
CA SER A 397 6.35 6.82 1.84
C SER A 397 5.29 7.57 2.65
N HIS A 398 5.70 8.52 3.52
CA HIS A 398 4.82 9.14 4.50
C HIS A 398 5.32 10.52 4.93
N LEU A 399 4.54 11.56 4.66
CA LEU A 399 4.96 12.94 4.94
C LEU A 399 5.11 13.22 6.44
N VAL A 400 4.25 12.66 7.30
CA VAL A 400 4.35 12.83 8.76
C VAL A 400 5.68 12.24 9.27
N SER A 401 6.14 11.13 8.71
CA SER A 401 7.43 10.54 9.10
C SER A 401 8.63 11.42 8.74
N ILE A 402 8.51 12.30 7.74
CA ILE A 402 9.55 13.31 7.44
C ILE A 402 9.67 14.33 8.58
N LEU A 403 8.58 14.69 9.25
CA LEU A 403 8.63 15.58 10.43
C LEU A 403 9.47 14.93 11.53
N PHE A 404 9.29 13.65 11.83
CA PHE A 404 10.11 12.93 12.81
C PHE A 404 11.58 12.91 12.41
N VAL A 405 11.88 12.60 11.14
CA VAL A 405 13.26 12.66 10.64
C VAL A 405 13.85 14.04 10.80
N GLY A 406 13.09 15.10 10.50
CA GLY A 406 13.50 16.49 10.69
C GLY A 406 13.77 16.83 12.17
N ILE A 407 12.82 16.52 13.06
CA ILE A 407 12.94 16.78 14.50
C ILE A 407 14.20 16.12 15.06
N PHE A 408 14.40 14.82 14.86
CA PHE A 408 15.54 14.10 15.41
C PHE A 408 16.87 14.44 14.72
N ALA A 409 16.86 14.79 13.42
CA ALA A 409 18.05 15.29 12.73
C ALA A 409 18.49 16.67 13.26
N ILE A 410 17.55 17.58 13.49
CA ILE A 410 17.83 18.89 14.11
C ILE A 410 18.36 18.70 15.53
N MET A 411 17.71 17.90 16.35
CA MET A 411 18.17 17.60 17.71
C MET A 411 19.58 17.00 17.71
N TYR A 412 19.85 16.05 16.79
CA TYR A 412 21.19 15.48 16.62
C TYR A 412 22.22 16.54 16.24
N ALA A 413 21.87 17.43 15.31
CA ALA A 413 22.74 18.53 14.90
C ALA A 413 23.04 19.51 16.06
N LEU A 414 22.03 19.80 16.90
CA LEU A 414 22.18 20.63 18.10
C LEU A 414 23.07 19.98 19.13
N PHE A 415 22.95 18.69 19.41
CA PHE A 415 23.84 17.96 20.30
C PHE A 415 25.30 17.89 19.79
N ASN A 416 25.49 18.10 18.48
CA ASN A 416 26.78 18.03 17.81
C ASN A 416 27.18 19.33 17.11
N LEU A 417 26.81 20.51 17.63
CA LEU A 417 27.02 21.83 17.02
C LEU A 417 28.43 22.02 16.43
N ARG A 418 29.46 21.78 17.24
CA ARG A 418 30.87 21.95 16.82
C ARG A 418 31.24 21.07 15.62
N LYS A 419 30.65 19.89 15.52
CA LYS A 419 30.86 18.98 14.37
C LYS A 419 30.03 19.38 13.18
N THR A 420 28.80 19.81 13.41
CA THR A 420 27.82 20.19 12.37
C THR A 420 28.31 21.39 11.58
N PHE A 421 28.82 22.43 12.26
CA PHE A 421 29.26 23.68 11.63
C PHE A 421 30.68 23.63 11.03
N LYS A 422 31.31 22.45 10.92
CA LYS A 422 32.51 22.31 10.07
C LYS A 422 32.13 22.60 8.61
N PRO A 423 32.78 23.54 7.88
CA PRO A 423 32.37 23.99 6.54
C PRO A 423 32.18 22.85 5.55
N GLU A 424 33.09 21.87 5.55
CA GLU A 424 33.00 20.70 4.68
C GLU A 424 31.74 19.88 4.96
N ARG A 425 31.40 19.62 6.22
CA ARG A 425 30.23 18.84 6.59
C ARG A 425 28.93 19.59 6.25
N LEU A 426 28.90 20.88 6.51
CA LEU A 426 27.76 21.72 6.17
C LEU A 426 27.50 21.73 4.65
N CYS A 427 28.57 21.80 3.84
CA CYS A 427 28.47 21.69 2.39
C CYS A 427 27.86 20.36 1.95
N TYR A 428 28.34 19.22 2.48
CA TYR A 428 27.78 17.91 2.12
C TYR A 428 26.35 17.70 2.61
N LEU A 429 25.97 18.26 3.75
CA LEU A 429 24.59 18.26 4.23
C LEU A 429 23.70 19.09 3.28
N ALA A 430 24.14 20.28 2.88
CA ALA A 430 23.42 21.13 1.94
C ALA A 430 23.25 20.45 0.56
N VAL A 431 24.33 19.85 0.03
CA VAL A 431 24.27 19.06 -1.21
C VAL A 431 23.33 17.86 -1.05
N SER A 432 23.34 17.20 0.11
CA SER A 432 22.41 16.07 0.35
C SER A 432 20.95 16.53 0.31
N VAL A 433 20.62 17.66 0.93
CA VAL A 433 19.26 18.25 0.88
C VAL A 433 18.88 18.58 -0.55
N LEU A 434 19.76 19.24 -1.32
CA LEU A 434 19.51 19.56 -2.72
C LEU A 434 19.23 18.32 -3.57
N VAL A 435 20.04 17.27 -3.40
CA VAL A 435 19.87 16.01 -4.13
C VAL A 435 18.58 15.31 -3.73
N VAL A 436 18.19 15.33 -2.43
CA VAL A 436 16.89 14.82 -1.97
C VAL A 436 15.74 15.56 -2.65
N ILE A 437 15.79 16.90 -2.71
CA ILE A 437 14.77 17.72 -3.40
C ILE A 437 14.69 17.34 -4.87
N MET A 438 15.82 17.28 -5.57
CA MET A 438 15.86 16.93 -7.00
C MET A 438 15.35 15.51 -7.27
N LEU A 439 15.70 14.54 -6.40
CA LEU A 439 15.28 13.14 -6.54
C LEU A 439 13.77 12.98 -6.35
N ASN A 440 13.16 13.84 -5.56
CA ASN A 440 11.74 13.81 -5.24
C ASN A 440 10.95 14.93 -5.93
N ALA A 441 11.55 15.65 -6.88
CA ALA A 441 10.94 16.82 -7.53
C ALA A 441 9.60 16.47 -8.20
N TRP A 442 9.47 15.29 -8.81
CA TRP A 442 8.25 14.80 -9.45
C TRP A 442 7.02 14.74 -8.53
N PHE A 443 7.24 14.68 -7.20
CA PHE A 443 6.19 14.75 -6.18
C PHE A 443 6.16 16.15 -5.52
N ILE A 444 7.33 16.68 -5.13
CA ILE A 444 7.43 17.95 -4.37
C ILE A 444 6.85 19.12 -5.18
N VAL A 445 7.13 19.20 -6.48
CA VAL A 445 6.69 20.34 -7.31
C VAL A 445 5.16 20.35 -7.46
N PRO A 446 4.47 19.27 -7.86
CA PRO A 446 3.02 19.22 -7.85
C PRO A 446 2.42 19.45 -6.46
N PHE A 447 3.02 18.90 -5.41
CA PHE A 447 2.56 19.07 -4.02
C PHE A 447 2.54 20.54 -3.60
N ILE A 448 3.67 21.27 -3.78
CA ILE A 448 3.77 22.69 -3.42
C ILE A 448 2.80 23.53 -4.26
N ASP A 449 2.73 23.26 -5.56
CA ASP A 449 1.86 23.99 -6.48
C ASP A 449 0.36 23.75 -6.23
N SER A 450 0.04 22.68 -5.50
CA SER A 450 -1.34 22.32 -5.13
C SER A 450 -1.70 22.69 -3.68
N MET A 451 -0.78 23.28 -2.92
CA MET A 451 -1.05 23.64 -1.51
C MET A 451 -2.13 24.71 -1.33
N ASP A 452 -2.40 25.49 -2.37
CA ASP A 452 -3.44 26.53 -2.37
C ASP A 452 -4.85 25.95 -2.68
N MET A 453 -4.94 24.66 -2.97
CA MET A 453 -6.24 24.00 -3.14
C MET A 453 -6.96 23.92 -1.79
N ASP A 454 -8.24 24.27 -1.82
CA ASP A 454 -9.11 24.18 -0.66
C ASP A 454 -9.53 22.72 -0.43
N ILE A 455 -8.71 22.00 0.30
CA ILE A 455 -8.90 20.57 0.62
C ILE A 455 -9.10 20.37 2.12
N MET A 456 -9.85 19.33 2.45
CA MET A 456 -9.96 18.84 3.82
C MET A 456 -8.60 18.28 4.26
N VAL A 457 -8.09 18.79 5.36
CA VAL A 457 -6.90 18.28 6.04
C VAL A 457 -7.28 18.00 7.48
N ASN A 458 -6.94 16.80 7.96
CA ASN A 458 -7.26 16.39 9.31
C ASN A 458 -6.80 17.44 10.36
N GLY A 459 -7.72 17.78 11.25
CA GLY A 459 -7.46 18.55 12.46
C GLY A 459 -7.78 20.04 12.38
N ASP A 460 -8.39 20.50 13.46
CA ASP A 460 -8.68 21.92 13.75
C ASP A 460 -7.43 22.72 14.19
N GLY A 461 -6.25 22.11 14.05
CA GLY A 461 -4.98 22.66 14.51
C GLY A 461 -4.84 22.71 16.05
N ILE A 462 -5.69 22.01 16.79
CA ILE A 462 -5.58 21.85 18.24
C ILE A 462 -4.80 20.57 18.54
N LEU A 463 -3.74 20.70 19.30
CA LEU A 463 -2.95 19.55 19.76
C LEU A 463 -3.71 18.79 20.85
N ARG A 464 -3.97 17.49 20.62
CA ARG A 464 -4.72 16.60 21.54
C ARG A 464 -3.98 15.27 21.72
N PHE A 465 -2.67 15.31 21.95
CA PHE A 465 -1.87 14.10 22.03
C PHE A 465 -2.07 13.30 23.31
N GLN A 466 -2.44 13.95 24.42
CA GLN A 466 -2.64 13.25 25.68
C GLN A 466 -3.78 12.23 25.59
N GLY A 467 -4.85 12.55 24.86
CA GLY A 467 -5.95 11.63 24.62
C GLY A 467 -5.59 10.37 23.84
N SER A 468 -4.52 10.41 23.03
CA SER A 468 -4.00 9.26 22.26
C SER A 468 -2.73 8.65 22.86
N GLY A 469 -2.30 9.12 24.02
CA GLY A 469 -1.05 8.67 24.62
C GLY A 469 -1.07 7.25 25.16
N VAL A 470 0.08 6.58 25.09
CA VAL A 470 0.26 5.20 25.56
C VAL A 470 0.51 5.19 27.06
N TYR A 471 0.00 4.18 27.76
CA TYR A 471 0.30 3.98 29.17
C TYR A 471 1.65 3.27 29.35
N PRO A 472 2.44 3.59 30.41
CA PRO A 472 3.75 2.97 30.64
C PRO A 472 3.73 1.44 30.66
N ILE A 473 2.65 0.83 31.18
CA ILE A 473 2.50 -0.62 31.26
C ILE A 473 2.33 -1.26 29.90
N GLN A 474 1.85 -0.52 28.88
CA GLN A 474 1.70 -1.00 27.52
C GLN A 474 3.05 -1.13 26.79
N MET A 475 4.10 -0.40 27.23
CA MET A 475 5.38 -0.39 26.54
C MET A 475 6.08 -1.75 26.43
N PRO A 476 6.13 -2.59 27.48
CA PRO A 476 6.73 -3.92 27.40
C PRO A 476 5.76 -5.03 26.98
N ALA A 477 4.64 -4.72 26.30
CA ALA A 477 3.59 -5.69 26.02
C ALA A 477 4.10 -7.00 25.41
N LEU A 478 3.62 -8.09 25.97
CA LEU A 478 3.84 -9.46 25.49
C LEU A 478 2.55 -10.11 24.98
N PHE A 479 1.41 -9.72 25.60
CA PHE A 479 0.11 -10.33 25.36
C PHE A 479 -0.95 -9.22 25.29
N TYR A 480 -2.13 -9.45 25.88
CA TYR A 480 -3.20 -8.45 25.96
C TYR A 480 -2.81 -7.17 26.70
N PHE A 481 -1.85 -7.27 27.64
CA PHE A 481 -1.29 -6.08 28.29
C PHE A 481 -0.54 -5.24 27.26
N GLY A 482 -1.03 -4.07 26.98
CA GLY A 482 -0.41 -3.18 26.02
C GLY A 482 -1.10 -3.15 24.67
N ARG A 483 -2.23 -3.82 24.53
CA ARG A 483 -3.19 -3.49 23.49
C ARG A 483 -3.98 -2.28 23.94
N GLY A 484 -4.45 -1.53 22.98
CA GLY A 484 -5.26 -0.36 23.24
C GLY A 484 -4.48 0.95 23.28
N THR A 485 -5.21 2.03 23.15
CA THR A 485 -4.69 3.38 23.11
C THR A 485 -4.66 3.98 24.50
N ASN A 486 -5.69 4.63 24.91
CA ASN A 486 -5.77 5.49 26.07
C ASN A 486 -6.54 4.87 27.25
N VAL A 487 -6.86 3.58 27.21
CA VAL A 487 -7.56 2.90 28.29
C VAL A 487 -6.66 1.87 28.96
N PRO A 488 -6.40 1.98 30.27
CA PRO A 488 -5.51 1.05 30.95
C PRO A 488 -6.12 -0.34 31.02
N MET A 489 -5.38 -1.31 30.52
CA MET A 489 -5.46 -2.75 30.77
C MET A 489 -6.74 -3.53 30.39
N LEU A 490 -7.87 -2.92 30.10
CA LEU A 490 -9.14 -3.63 30.17
C LEU A 490 -9.99 -3.60 28.90
N VAL A 491 -9.52 -2.94 27.84
CA VAL A 491 -10.36 -2.84 26.66
C VAL A 491 -9.82 -3.73 25.58
N SER A 492 -10.74 -4.44 24.99
CA SER A 492 -10.63 -5.20 23.75
C SER A 492 -10.21 -4.31 22.58
N ASP A 493 -9.12 -3.57 22.73
CA ASP A 493 -8.58 -2.79 21.66
C ASP A 493 -7.61 -3.65 20.89
N GLU A 494 -7.85 -3.81 19.63
CA GLU A 494 -7.11 -4.66 18.71
C GLU A 494 -5.71 -4.14 18.41
N PHE A 495 -5.40 -2.90 18.80
CA PHE A 495 -4.23 -2.16 18.39
C PHE A 495 -3.11 -2.17 19.44
N CYS A 496 -2.03 -2.88 19.15
CA CYS A 496 -0.89 -3.01 20.06
C CYS A 496 0.11 -1.87 19.88
N LEU A 497 0.00 -0.82 20.69
CA LEU A 497 0.91 0.33 20.74
C LEU A 497 2.07 0.09 21.69
N SER A 498 2.95 -0.84 21.37
CA SER A 498 4.03 -1.29 22.26
C SER A 498 5.38 -1.36 21.54
N MET A 499 6.44 -0.90 22.18
CA MET A 499 7.81 -1.17 21.72
C MET A 499 8.20 -2.65 21.90
N GLY A 500 7.59 -3.34 22.85
CA GLY A 500 7.82 -4.73 23.20
C GLY A 500 8.91 -4.97 24.22
N ALA A 501 8.73 -6.01 25.04
CA ALA A 501 9.66 -6.37 26.11
C ALA A 501 11.10 -6.58 25.62
N ALA A 502 11.27 -7.15 24.43
CA ALA A 502 12.59 -7.41 23.87
C ALA A 502 13.43 -6.14 23.68
N LEU A 503 12.85 -5.08 23.10
CA LEU A 503 13.54 -3.80 22.91
C LEU A 503 13.71 -3.04 24.23
N ILE A 504 12.75 -3.15 25.16
CA ILE A 504 12.89 -2.58 26.52
C ILE A 504 14.07 -3.25 27.26
N ILE A 505 14.20 -4.58 27.20
CA ILE A 505 15.37 -5.29 27.73
C ILE A 505 16.65 -4.78 27.04
N GLY A 506 16.61 -4.58 25.72
CA GLY A 506 17.73 -4.03 24.97
C GLY A 506 18.19 -2.66 25.47
N ILE A 507 17.24 -1.76 25.77
CA ILE A 507 17.53 -0.43 26.36
C ILE A 507 18.14 -0.59 27.76
N VAL A 508 17.62 -1.50 28.58
CA VAL A 508 18.20 -1.77 29.94
C VAL A 508 19.61 -2.32 29.81
N VAL A 509 19.88 -3.24 28.89
CA VAL A 509 21.24 -3.76 28.63
C VAL A 509 22.18 -2.65 28.16
N TRP A 510 21.70 -1.74 27.33
CA TRP A 510 22.45 -0.57 26.89
C TRP A 510 22.78 0.33 28.10
N LEU A 511 21.82 0.67 28.98
CA LEU A 511 22.04 1.49 30.18
C LEU A 511 23.10 0.87 31.08
N TYR A 512 23.00 -0.44 31.35
CA TYR A 512 23.98 -1.18 32.11
C TYR A 512 25.38 -1.11 31.49
N ALA A 513 25.46 -1.47 30.21
CA ALA A 513 26.73 -1.52 29.49
C ALA A 513 27.37 -0.13 29.34
N HIS A 514 26.53 0.88 29.05
CA HIS A 514 26.95 2.28 28.97
C HIS A 514 27.58 2.75 30.31
N TYR A 515 26.85 2.56 31.41
CA TYR A 515 27.33 2.96 32.75
C TYR A 515 28.67 2.29 33.09
N LYS A 516 28.81 1.00 32.85
CA LYS A 516 30.04 0.25 33.09
C LYS A 516 31.21 0.64 32.17
N SER A 517 30.91 1.15 30.98
CA SER A 517 31.94 1.52 29.98
C SER A 517 32.37 2.99 30.06
N LEU A 518 31.74 3.81 30.90
CA LEU A 518 32.07 5.24 31.02
C LEU A 518 33.56 5.50 31.26
N ASN A 519 34.17 4.71 32.13
CA ASN A 519 35.57 4.86 32.54
C ASN A 519 36.52 3.85 31.88
N SER A 520 36.10 3.18 30.81
CA SER A 520 36.92 2.18 30.13
C SER A 520 37.88 2.83 29.12
N GLU A 521 39.18 2.62 29.28
CA GLU A 521 40.22 3.09 28.35
C GLU A 521 40.14 2.44 26.97
N LYS A 522 39.54 1.23 26.88
CA LYS A 522 39.37 0.46 25.63
C LYS A 522 38.06 0.75 24.92
N ARG A 523 37.40 1.86 25.23
CA ARG A 523 36.09 2.19 24.65
C ARG A 523 36.19 2.50 23.17
N ASN A 524 35.32 1.83 22.37
CA ASN A 524 35.13 2.21 20.97
C ASN A 524 34.25 3.46 20.89
N GLU A 525 34.87 4.61 20.71
CA GLU A 525 34.18 5.92 20.75
C GLU A 525 33.02 6.01 19.79
N SER A 526 33.12 5.44 18.57
CA SER A 526 32.06 5.50 17.60
C SER A 526 30.81 4.68 18.00
N MET A 527 31.02 3.47 18.53
CA MET A 527 29.92 2.62 19.02
C MET A 527 29.30 3.18 20.29
N PHE A 528 30.11 3.81 21.16
CA PHE A 528 29.64 4.45 22.36
C PHE A 528 28.77 5.68 22.04
N ALA A 529 29.23 6.55 21.15
CA ALA A 529 28.49 7.72 20.72
C ALA A 529 27.16 7.33 20.00
N LEU A 530 27.20 6.28 19.19
CA LEU A 530 25.97 5.75 18.55
C LEU A 530 24.97 5.28 19.61
N GLY A 531 25.43 4.44 20.56
CA GLY A 531 24.58 3.93 21.63
C GLY A 531 23.97 5.04 22.47
N ASN A 532 24.74 6.07 22.79
CA ASN A 532 24.25 7.20 23.57
C ASN A 532 23.13 7.94 22.86
N ILE A 533 23.38 8.35 21.63
CA ILE A 533 22.38 9.16 20.90
C ILE A 533 21.12 8.36 20.59
N THR A 534 21.26 7.10 20.13
CA THR A 534 20.12 6.26 19.84
C THR A 534 19.38 5.82 21.10
N GLY A 535 20.10 5.60 22.21
CA GLY A 535 19.48 5.27 23.50
C GLY A 535 18.73 6.47 24.11
N ILE A 536 19.30 7.66 24.07
CA ILE A 536 18.61 8.89 24.48
C ILE A 536 17.36 9.10 23.63
N PHE A 537 17.47 9.00 22.31
CA PHE A 537 16.33 9.18 21.41
C PHE A 537 15.27 8.08 21.60
N ALA A 538 15.65 6.83 21.85
CA ALA A 538 14.71 5.77 22.18
C ALA A 538 13.93 6.09 23.48
N ILE A 539 14.60 6.55 24.52
CA ILE A 539 13.93 6.96 25.77
C ILE A 539 13.02 8.18 25.51
N MET A 540 13.50 9.18 24.77
CA MET A 540 12.69 10.36 24.42
C MET A 540 11.44 9.98 23.66
N THR A 541 11.53 9.08 22.67
CA THR A 541 10.35 8.62 21.90
C THR A 541 9.37 7.87 22.77
N ILE A 542 9.83 7.06 23.73
CA ILE A 542 8.97 6.44 24.74
C ILE A 542 8.26 7.53 25.54
N VAL A 543 8.98 8.49 26.12
CA VAL A 543 8.40 9.56 26.93
C VAL A 543 7.39 10.38 26.13
N PHE A 544 7.71 10.72 24.87
CA PHE A 544 6.85 11.50 24.00
C PHE A 544 5.58 10.74 23.57
N SER A 545 5.61 9.42 23.56
CA SER A 545 4.43 8.60 23.27
C SER A 545 3.51 8.40 24.47
N LEU A 546 3.97 8.69 25.70
CA LEU A 546 3.18 8.48 26.89
C LEU A 546 2.12 9.57 27.10
N TRP A 547 0.94 9.16 27.59
CA TRP A 547 -0.16 10.05 27.93
C TRP A 547 0.18 11.08 29.02
N ILE A 548 1.17 10.78 29.88
CA ILE A 548 1.62 11.66 30.97
C ILE A 548 2.47 12.84 30.49
N PHE A 549 2.96 12.81 29.24
CA PHE A 549 3.72 13.93 28.70
C PHE A 549 2.77 15.08 28.34
N PRO A 550 3.00 16.30 28.85
CA PRO A 550 2.02 17.39 28.80
C PRO A 550 1.98 18.07 27.39
N TRP A 551 1.71 17.29 26.35
CA TRP A 551 1.64 17.80 24.99
C TRP A 551 0.59 18.89 24.80
N ASP A 552 -0.59 18.71 25.41
CA ASP A 552 -1.73 19.59 25.18
C ASP A 552 -1.49 20.98 25.79
N GLU A 553 -0.58 21.11 26.79
CA GLU A 553 -0.12 22.40 27.31
C GLU A 553 0.62 23.26 26.27
N ILE A 554 1.15 22.67 25.22
CA ILE A 554 1.80 23.42 24.14
C ILE A 554 0.80 24.35 23.43
N ASN A 555 -0.48 24.03 23.41
CA ASN A 555 -1.52 24.93 22.89
C ASN A 555 -1.51 26.29 23.62
N ASN A 556 -1.21 26.28 24.94
CA ASN A 556 -1.15 27.48 25.81
C ASN A 556 0.19 28.23 25.66
N ILE A 557 1.29 27.48 25.35
CA ILE A 557 2.65 28.06 25.24
C ILE A 557 2.86 28.69 23.87
N SER A 558 2.50 27.96 22.78
CA SER A 558 2.72 28.45 21.42
C SER A 558 1.74 27.81 20.44
N ARG A 559 0.75 28.58 20.01
CA ARG A 559 -0.23 28.14 19.02
C ARG A 559 0.42 27.66 17.71
N THR A 560 1.46 28.36 17.25
CA THR A 560 2.19 27.99 16.02
C THR A 560 2.81 26.59 16.13
N ILE A 561 3.48 26.31 17.25
CA ILE A 561 4.10 24.97 17.48
C ILE A 561 3.01 23.92 17.62
N ALA A 562 1.93 24.21 18.34
CA ALA A 562 0.80 23.29 18.49
C ALA A 562 0.17 22.89 17.16
N VAL A 563 -0.08 23.84 16.26
CA VAL A 563 -0.62 23.60 14.89
C VAL A 563 0.30 22.67 14.07
N TRP A 564 1.63 22.90 14.16
CA TRP A 564 2.57 22.02 13.45
C TRP A 564 2.63 20.61 14.04
N LEU A 565 2.62 20.50 15.38
CA LEU A 565 2.62 19.19 16.03
C LEU A 565 1.30 18.46 15.86
N ALA A 566 0.17 19.16 15.83
CA ALA A 566 -1.15 18.57 15.59
C ALA A 566 -1.23 17.76 14.27
N LYS A 567 -0.40 18.12 13.26
CA LYS A 567 -0.28 17.38 12.01
C LYS A 567 0.33 15.97 12.17
N VAL A 568 0.94 15.66 13.31
CA VAL A 568 1.41 14.32 13.67
C VAL A 568 0.23 13.42 14.06
N GLU A 569 -0.91 13.99 14.42
CA GLU A 569 -2.20 13.38 14.80
C GLU A 569 -2.15 12.63 16.13
N PHE A 570 -1.16 11.74 16.35
CA PHE A 570 -1.11 10.85 17.51
C PHE A 570 0.29 10.81 18.14
N SER A 571 0.36 10.92 19.48
CA SER A 571 1.64 10.85 20.20
C SER A 571 2.32 9.48 20.08
N TRP A 572 1.59 8.39 19.97
CA TRP A 572 2.18 7.06 19.85
C TRP A 572 2.96 6.84 18.54
N ARG A 573 2.78 7.67 17.52
CA ARG A 573 3.58 7.60 16.28
C ARG A 573 5.08 7.84 16.51
N PHE A 574 5.47 8.45 17.63
CA PHE A 574 6.89 8.53 18.01
C PHE A 574 7.53 7.13 18.15
N LEU A 575 6.75 6.08 18.41
CA LEU A 575 7.26 4.71 18.50
C LEU A 575 7.76 4.15 17.16
N SER A 576 7.33 4.69 16.03
CA SER A 576 7.80 4.26 14.71
C SER A 576 9.31 4.46 14.54
N VAL A 577 9.78 5.66 14.80
CA VAL A 577 11.22 5.98 14.77
C VAL A 577 11.92 5.49 16.03
N GLY A 578 11.22 5.49 17.17
CA GLY A 578 11.71 5.00 18.46
C GLY A 578 12.13 3.52 18.41
N THR A 579 11.38 2.69 17.70
CA THR A 579 11.72 1.28 17.50
C THR A 579 13.06 1.10 16.78
N ALA A 580 13.36 1.94 15.78
CA ALA A 580 14.66 1.94 15.12
C ALA A 580 15.79 2.37 16.10
N PHE A 581 15.59 3.45 16.84
CA PHE A 581 16.56 3.89 17.83
C PHE A 581 16.81 2.82 18.90
N ALA A 582 15.78 2.18 19.41
CA ALA A 582 15.87 1.10 20.38
C ALA A 582 16.67 -0.11 19.84
N ALA A 583 16.47 -0.49 18.59
CA ALA A 583 17.24 -1.57 17.96
C ALA A 583 18.74 -1.22 17.84
N PHE A 584 19.08 0.01 17.46
CA PHE A 584 20.47 0.45 17.34
C PHE A 584 21.14 0.58 18.71
N CYS A 585 20.49 1.13 19.73
CA CYS A 585 21.06 1.20 21.07
C CYS A 585 21.23 -0.20 21.69
N THR A 586 20.29 -1.14 21.43
CA THR A 586 20.40 -2.55 21.82
C THR A 586 21.67 -3.19 21.25
N VAL A 587 21.96 -2.97 19.96
CA VAL A 587 23.19 -3.50 19.33
C VAL A 587 24.43 -2.91 19.99
N SER A 588 24.45 -1.62 20.30
CA SER A 588 25.54 -0.99 21.04
C SER A 588 25.69 -1.57 22.46
N GLY A 589 24.58 -1.73 23.19
CA GLY A 589 24.55 -2.35 24.51
C GLY A 589 25.12 -3.77 24.52
N LEU A 590 24.67 -4.61 23.56
CA LEU A 590 25.15 -5.98 23.40
C LEU A 590 26.64 -6.04 22.99
N TYR A 591 27.11 -5.07 22.20
CA TYR A 591 28.52 -4.97 21.83
C TYR A 591 29.42 -4.88 23.06
N TYR A 592 29.10 -4.00 24.02
CA TYR A 592 29.85 -3.86 25.27
C TYR A 592 29.53 -4.96 26.28
N ALA A 593 28.29 -5.41 26.40
CA ALA A 593 27.91 -6.48 27.33
C ALA A 593 28.69 -7.78 27.07
N LYS A 594 29.02 -8.05 25.80
CA LYS A 594 29.83 -9.22 25.41
C LYS A 594 31.22 -9.24 26.06
N GLU A 595 31.84 -8.06 26.22
CA GLU A 595 33.15 -7.90 26.81
C GLU A 595 33.08 -7.80 28.34
N LEU A 596 32.07 -7.12 28.86
CA LEU A 596 31.90 -6.87 30.29
C LEU A 596 31.41 -8.11 31.05
N ASN A 597 30.42 -8.80 30.53
CA ASN A 597 29.81 -9.96 31.18
C ASN A 597 29.14 -10.90 30.19
N LYS A 598 29.81 -12.01 29.85
CA LYS A 598 29.33 -13.01 28.91
C LYS A 598 27.99 -13.66 29.31
N LYS A 599 27.70 -13.78 30.61
CA LYS A 599 26.43 -14.34 31.09
C LYS A 599 25.28 -13.37 30.80
N ILE A 600 25.44 -12.07 31.15
CA ILE A 600 24.44 -11.04 30.82
C ILE A 600 24.22 -10.97 29.32
N TYR A 601 25.28 -10.97 28.51
CA TYR A 601 25.20 -10.99 27.07
C TYR A 601 24.34 -12.17 26.56
N SER A 602 24.66 -13.40 26.99
CA SER A 602 23.97 -14.60 26.51
C SER A 602 22.52 -14.67 26.97
N TYR A 603 22.26 -14.39 28.25
CA TYR A 603 20.90 -14.41 28.79
C TYR A 603 20.02 -13.30 28.18
N SER A 604 20.56 -12.14 27.94
CA SER A 604 19.81 -11.05 27.27
C SER A 604 19.43 -11.43 25.87
N ILE A 605 20.32 -12.03 25.07
CA ILE A 605 19.99 -12.48 23.71
C ILE A 605 18.89 -13.54 23.75
N ILE A 606 19.01 -14.55 24.64
CA ILE A 606 18.00 -15.60 24.75
C ILE A 606 16.65 -15.00 25.16
N ALA A 607 16.62 -14.13 26.17
CA ALA A 607 15.41 -13.49 26.63
C ALA A 607 14.77 -12.63 25.52
N MET A 608 15.55 -11.78 24.87
CA MET A 608 15.03 -10.94 23.77
C MET A 608 14.50 -11.78 22.61
N ALA A 609 15.20 -12.83 22.21
CA ALA A 609 14.75 -13.71 21.15
C ALA A 609 13.44 -14.45 21.53
N ALA A 610 13.38 -14.99 22.75
CA ALA A 610 12.20 -15.65 23.26
C ALA A 610 10.99 -14.71 23.32
N PHE A 611 11.14 -13.52 23.91
CA PHE A 611 10.06 -12.54 23.98
C PHE A 611 9.59 -12.06 22.61
N THR A 612 10.52 -11.85 21.67
CA THR A 612 10.15 -11.47 20.28
C THR A 612 9.33 -12.56 19.59
N ILE A 613 9.79 -13.83 19.66
CA ILE A 613 9.09 -14.94 19.01
C ILE A 613 7.72 -15.19 19.65
N ILE A 614 7.65 -15.19 20.99
CA ILE A 614 6.40 -15.41 21.73
C ILE A 614 5.41 -14.28 21.44
N SER A 615 5.86 -13.01 21.51
CA SER A 615 5.01 -11.86 21.23
C SER A 615 4.47 -11.87 19.80
N ALA A 616 5.32 -12.10 18.78
CA ALA A 616 4.90 -12.19 17.40
C ALA A 616 4.00 -13.39 17.14
N GLY A 617 4.31 -14.56 17.72
CA GLY A 617 3.49 -15.75 17.59
C GLY A 617 2.10 -15.58 18.20
N PHE A 618 2.01 -14.94 19.37
CA PHE A 618 0.74 -14.61 20.00
C PHE A 618 -0.06 -13.62 19.15
N PHE A 619 0.58 -12.56 18.63
CA PHE A 619 -0.04 -11.60 17.74
C PHE A 619 -0.62 -12.24 16.48
N TYR A 620 0.11 -13.18 15.86
CA TYR A 620 -0.38 -13.89 14.68
C TYR A 620 -1.52 -14.87 15.00
N ALA A 621 -1.49 -15.51 16.16
CA ALA A 621 -2.58 -16.35 16.62
C ALA A 621 -3.86 -15.53 16.87
N ASP A 622 -3.73 -14.35 17.47
CA ASP A 622 -4.83 -13.44 17.69
C ASP A 622 -5.44 -12.93 16.37
N LEU A 623 -4.62 -12.56 15.39
CA LEU A 623 -5.09 -12.21 14.05
C LEU A 623 -5.81 -13.39 13.37
N ALA A 624 -5.29 -14.62 13.54
CA ALA A 624 -5.84 -15.80 12.87
C ALA A 624 -7.19 -16.27 13.45
N PHE A 625 -7.36 -16.13 14.75
CA PHE A 625 -8.51 -16.72 15.48
C PHE A 625 -9.44 -15.67 16.10
N GLY A 626 -9.04 -14.44 16.20
CA GLY A 626 -9.74 -13.37 16.92
C GLY A 626 -10.49 -12.39 16.04
N SER A 627 -10.32 -12.40 14.72
CA SER A 627 -10.89 -11.36 13.87
C SER A 627 -12.13 -11.84 13.11
N ASN A 628 -13.26 -11.16 13.34
CA ASN A 628 -14.42 -11.17 12.47
C ASN A 628 -14.37 -10.03 11.42
N ALA A 629 -13.16 -9.55 11.11
CA ALA A 629 -12.98 -8.44 10.20
C ALA A 629 -13.41 -8.79 8.77
N ALA A 630 -13.88 -7.80 8.04
CA ALA A 630 -14.19 -7.92 6.62
C ALA A 630 -12.96 -8.40 5.83
N GLN A 631 -13.20 -9.03 4.69
CA GLN A 631 -12.18 -9.64 3.85
C GLN A 631 -12.15 -8.96 2.47
N ILE A 632 -10.96 -8.71 1.94
CA ILE A 632 -10.76 -8.17 0.60
C ILE A 632 -10.09 -9.22 -0.27
N CYS A 633 -10.70 -9.54 -1.39
CA CYS A 633 -10.16 -10.44 -2.43
C CYS A 633 -10.07 -9.76 -3.79
N TYR A 634 -11.06 -8.97 -4.16
CA TYR A 634 -11.24 -8.39 -5.48
C TYR A 634 -11.41 -6.87 -5.40
N LYS A 635 -11.34 -6.20 -6.57
CA LYS A 635 -11.56 -4.73 -6.63
C LYS A 635 -12.94 -4.34 -6.11
N ASN A 636 -13.96 -5.12 -6.43
CA ASN A 636 -15.34 -4.85 -6.01
C ASN A 636 -15.60 -4.97 -4.51
N ASP A 637 -14.65 -5.57 -3.75
CA ASP A 637 -14.69 -5.57 -2.28
C ASP A 637 -14.23 -4.23 -1.68
N VAL A 638 -13.75 -3.31 -2.52
CA VAL A 638 -13.21 -2.01 -2.09
C VAL A 638 -14.20 -0.92 -2.48
N ASP A 639 -14.68 -0.20 -1.49
CA ASP A 639 -15.59 0.92 -1.67
C ASP A 639 -14.89 2.07 -2.43
N ASP A 640 -15.54 2.63 -3.44
CA ASP A 640 -15.06 3.82 -4.16
C ASP A 640 -15.00 5.06 -3.24
N PHE A 641 -15.67 5.01 -2.08
CA PHE A 641 -15.58 5.99 -1.00
C PHE A 641 -14.57 5.61 0.09
N ALA A 642 -13.64 4.69 -0.18
CA ALA A 642 -12.55 4.34 0.73
C ALA A 642 -11.53 5.50 0.82
N LEU A 643 -11.94 6.59 1.42
CA LEU A 643 -11.14 7.79 1.70
C LEU A 643 -10.36 7.60 3.01
N GLY A 644 -9.46 8.52 3.33
CA GLY A 644 -8.82 8.56 4.65
C GLY A 644 -9.86 8.70 5.77
N ILE A 645 -9.50 8.32 6.99
CA ILE A 645 -10.41 8.23 8.17
C ILE A 645 -11.26 9.50 8.38
N THR A 646 -10.76 10.66 7.98
CA THR A 646 -11.44 11.96 8.15
C THR A 646 -11.76 12.63 6.82
N ASN A 647 -11.91 11.85 5.75
CA ASN A 647 -12.09 12.36 4.38
C ASN A 647 -10.95 13.30 3.95
N ASP A 648 -9.71 13.02 4.41
CA ASP A 648 -8.54 13.82 4.06
C ASP A 648 -8.36 13.91 2.54
N TYR A 649 -7.86 15.06 2.09
CA TYR A 649 -7.60 15.38 0.68
C TYR A 649 -8.85 15.51 -0.22
N GLN A 650 -10.07 15.42 0.33
CA GLN A 650 -11.30 15.80 -0.35
C GLN A 650 -11.34 17.32 -0.53
N LEU A 651 -11.98 17.80 -1.60
CA LEU A 651 -12.27 19.25 -1.71
C LEU A 651 -13.15 19.69 -0.54
N ALA A 652 -12.76 20.77 0.12
CA ALA A 652 -13.55 21.36 1.20
C ALA A 652 -14.93 21.79 0.68
N ASP A 653 -15.90 21.81 1.58
CA ASP A 653 -17.29 22.20 1.27
C ASP A 653 -17.96 21.35 0.16
N THR A 654 -17.52 20.09 0.00
CA THR A 654 -18.21 19.13 -0.85
C THR A 654 -19.05 18.18 -0.02
N ASP A 655 -20.26 17.90 -0.49
CA ASP A 655 -21.17 16.92 0.09
C ASP A 655 -21.01 15.57 -0.63
N LEU A 656 -20.49 14.57 0.07
CA LEU A 656 -20.28 13.22 -0.47
C LEU A 656 -21.60 12.48 -0.70
N ASP A 657 -22.65 12.78 0.04
CA ASP A 657 -23.96 12.15 -0.17
C ASP A 657 -24.54 12.53 -1.54
N MET A 658 -24.28 13.77 -1.99
CA MET A 658 -24.62 14.18 -3.35
C MET A 658 -23.81 13.49 -4.45
N CYS A 659 -22.66 12.89 -4.09
CA CYS A 659 -21.80 12.17 -5.04
C CYS A 659 -22.22 10.70 -5.23
N LYS A 660 -23.11 10.19 -4.38
CA LYS A 660 -23.63 8.83 -4.52
C LYS A 660 -24.44 8.65 -5.80
N ASN A 661 -25.05 9.72 -6.30
CA ASN A 661 -25.76 9.75 -7.58
C ASN A 661 -24.92 10.46 -8.64
N LYS A 662 -24.63 9.74 -9.73
CA LYS A 662 -23.86 10.25 -10.88
C LYS A 662 -24.80 10.94 -11.87
N GLN A 663 -25.20 12.17 -11.54
CA GLN A 663 -26.16 12.91 -12.36
C GLN A 663 -25.47 14.07 -13.08
N ILE A 664 -25.79 14.19 -14.36
CA ILE A 664 -25.41 15.33 -15.20
C ILE A 664 -26.56 16.32 -15.13
N ASP A 665 -26.24 17.53 -14.71
CA ASP A 665 -27.24 18.60 -14.62
C ASP A 665 -27.08 19.60 -15.78
N VAL A 666 -28.16 20.13 -16.28
CA VAL A 666 -28.20 21.19 -17.28
C VAL A 666 -28.93 22.39 -16.72
N THR A 667 -28.50 23.59 -17.10
CA THR A 667 -29.10 24.83 -16.58
C THR A 667 -30.35 25.28 -17.35
N SER A 668 -30.66 24.64 -18.46
CA SER A 668 -31.78 25.03 -19.34
C SER A 668 -32.28 23.84 -20.14
N ASP A 669 -33.57 23.85 -20.44
CA ASP A 669 -34.21 22.86 -21.33
C ASP A 669 -33.74 22.97 -22.80
N LEU A 670 -33.01 24.03 -23.14
CA LEU A 670 -32.40 24.22 -24.46
C LEU A 670 -31.14 23.39 -24.66
N LEU A 671 -30.54 22.90 -23.56
CA LEU A 671 -29.34 22.05 -23.61
C LEU A 671 -29.70 20.59 -23.38
N THR A 672 -29.46 19.76 -24.39
CA THR A 672 -29.72 18.33 -24.33
C THR A 672 -28.39 17.56 -24.29
N VAL A 673 -28.27 16.63 -23.34
CA VAL A 673 -27.15 15.69 -23.26
C VAL A 673 -27.47 14.46 -24.11
N THR A 674 -26.66 14.17 -25.10
CA THR A 674 -26.86 13.07 -26.06
C THR A 674 -26.04 11.81 -25.75
N SER A 675 -24.92 11.97 -25.04
CA SER A 675 -24.06 10.84 -24.62
C SER A 675 -23.17 11.25 -23.45
N TYR A 676 -22.76 10.26 -22.64
CA TYR A 676 -21.80 10.45 -21.56
C TYR A 676 -20.91 9.21 -21.45
N SER A 677 -19.60 9.43 -21.29
CA SER A 677 -18.61 8.38 -21.05
C SER A 677 -17.48 8.97 -20.22
N SER A 678 -17.05 8.27 -19.17
CA SER A 678 -15.90 8.65 -18.36
C SER A 678 -15.01 7.42 -18.15
N VAL A 679 -13.80 7.45 -18.70
CA VAL A 679 -12.84 6.34 -18.65
C VAL A 679 -11.44 6.87 -18.42
N GLY A 680 -10.77 6.37 -17.38
CA GLY A 680 -9.37 6.68 -17.10
C GLY A 680 -9.06 8.18 -16.91
N GLY A 681 -10.01 8.94 -16.37
CA GLY A 681 -9.87 10.39 -16.13
C GLY A 681 -10.12 11.26 -17.37
N LYS A 682 -10.59 10.69 -18.47
CA LYS A 682 -11.11 11.39 -19.64
C LYS A 682 -12.63 11.24 -19.67
N THR A 683 -13.33 12.38 -19.57
CA THR A 683 -14.78 12.41 -19.68
C THR A 683 -15.17 12.98 -21.04
N GLU A 684 -16.03 12.28 -21.76
CA GLU A 684 -16.62 12.74 -23.02
C GLU A 684 -18.13 12.87 -22.86
N ILE A 685 -18.64 14.03 -23.24
CA ILE A 685 -20.07 14.33 -23.19
C ILE A 685 -20.54 14.85 -24.55
N GLY A 686 -21.57 14.23 -25.12
CA GLY A 686 -22.26 14.74 -26.27
C GLY A 686 -23.33 15.73 -25.84
N VAL A 687 -23.34 16.94 -26.42
CA VAL A 687 -24.30 17.98 -26.06
C VAL A 687 -24.82 18.67 -27.30
N MET A 688 -26.11 19.10 -27.23
CA MET A 688 -26.75 19.92 -28.23
C MET A 688 -27.39 21.12 -27.53
N ASN A 689 -26.93 22.33 -27.85
CA ASN A 689 -27.50 23.58 -27.37
C ASN A 689 -28.38 24.19 -28.48
N ALA A 690 -29.70 24.12 -28.32
CA ALA A 690 -30.67 24.71 -29.24
C ALA A 690 -30.90 26.20 -29.03
N GLY A 691 -30.25 26.82 -28.06
CA GLY A 691 -30.30 28.27 -27.81
C GLY A 691 -29.67 29.07 -28.93
N THR A 692 -30.18 30.30 -29.17
CA THR A 692 -29.72 31.15 -30.25
C THR A 692 -28.85 32.34 -29.79
N GLU A 693 -28.87 32.69 -28.51
CA GLU A 693 -28.25 33.97 -28.06
C GLU A 693 -27.38 33.83 -26.78
N ALA A 694 -27.36 32.70 -26.11
CA ALA A 694 -26.67 32.59 -24.84
C ALA A 694 -25.84 31.29 -24.72
N PHE A 695 -24.81 31.35 -23.87
CA PHE A 695 -24.15 30.16 -23.38
C PHE A 695 -25.07 29.44 -22.39
N GLU A 696 -25.27 28.17 -22.61
CA GLU A 696 -25.90 27.27 -21.63
C GLU A 696 -24.83 26.48 -20.90
N LYS A 697 -25.12 25.99 -19.69
CA LYS A 697 -24.16 25.33 -18.87
C LYS A 697 -24.52 23.86 -18.63
N VAL A 698 -23.56 22.97 -18.85
CA VAL A 698 -23.65 21.57 -18.47
C VAL A 698 -22.75 21.33 -17.25
N ILE A 699 -23.29 20.67 -16.23
CA ILE A 699 -22.58 20.33 -14.98
C ILE A 699 -22.30 18.83 -15.04
N ILE A 700 -21.01 18.50 -15.04
CA ILE A 700 -20.51 17.14 -15.20
C ILE A 700 -20.18 16.56 -13.82
N PRO A 701 -20.52 15.27 -13.51
CA PRO A 701 -20.22 14.64 -12.24
C PRO A 701 -18.71 14.30 -12.09
N VAL A 702 -17.88 15.32 -12.12
CA VAL A 702 -16.43 15.30 -11.90
C VAL A 702 -16.07 16.52 -11.08
N PHE A 703 -15.27 16.38 -10.03
CA PHE A 703 -14.82 17.50 -9.22
C PHE A 703 -13.88 18.43 -10.00
N TYR A 704 -14.09 19.74 -9.84
CA TYR A 704 -13.25 20.76 -10.42
C TYR A 704 -11.95 20.90 -9.63
N TYR A 705 -10.87 20.31 -10.12
CA TYR A 705 -9.52 20.58 -9.65
C TYR A 705 -8.83 21.54 -10.62
N PRO A 706 -7.99 22.49 -10.13
CA PRO A 706 -7.19 23.35 -10.99
C PRO A 706 -6.30 22.54 -11.93
N GLY A 707 -6.49 22.67 -13.23
CA GLY A 707 -5.81 21.88 -14.25
C GLY A 707 -6.77 21.12 -15.18
N TYR A 708 -8.04 20.93 -14.81
CA TYR A 708 -9.02 20.45 -15.77
C TYR A 708 -9.20 21.45 -16.93
N LYS A 709 -9.44 20.91 -18.11
CA LYS A 709 -9.76 21.64 -19.32
C LYS A 709 -10.78 20.89 -20.13
N ALA A 710 -11.66 21.63 -20.79
CA ALA A 710 -12.66 21.11 -21.71
C ALA A 710 -12.33 21.53 -23.15
N TYR A 711 -12.48 20.62 -24.08
CA TYR A 711 -12.21 20.85 -25.51
C TYR A 711 -13.31 20.27 -26.36
N ASP A 712 -13.62 20.93 -27.47
CA ASP A 712 -14.35 20.29 -28.55
C ASP A 712 -13.54 19.09 -29.07
N SER A 713 -14.18 17.94 -29.17
CA SER A 713 -13.48 16.68 -29.52
C SER A 713 -13.01 16.64 -30.97
N ASP A 714 -13.68 17.39 -31.88
CA ASP A 714 -13.42 17.41 -33.32
C ASP A 714 -12.49 18.55 -33.71
N THR A 715 -12.72 19.76 -33.18
CA THR A 715 -11.97 20.98 -33.54
C THR A 715 -10.79 21.24 -32.62
N GLY A 716 -10.82 20.75 -31.40
CA GLY A 716 -9.82 21.04 -30.35
C GLY A 716 -9.98 22.44 -29.73
N GLU A 717 -11.05 23.16 -30.01
CA GLU A 717 -11.35 24.45 -29.40
C GLU A 717 -11.59 24.28 -27.90
N GLN A 718 -11.04 25.17 -27.09
CA GLN A 718 -11.15 25.10 -25.63
C GLN A 718 -12.42 25.81 -25.14
N PHE A 719 -13.23 25.11 -24.37
CA PHE A 719 -14.37 25.68 -23.67
C PHE A 719 -13.94 26.29 -22.31
N TYR A 720 -14.66 27.31 -21.88
CA TYR A 720 -14.53 27.88 -20.55
C TYR A 720 -15.19 26.94 -19.54
N ILE A 721 -14.49 26.65 -18.45
CA ILE A 721 -14.99 25.83 -17.34
C ILE A 721 -14.81 26.54 -16.00
N GLU A 722 -15.71 26.27 -15.07
CA GLU A 722 -15.69 26.81 -13.72
C GLU A 722 -16.24 25.77 -12.71
N ALA A 723 -16.09 26.05 -11.41
CA ALA A 723 -16.67 25.23 -10.37
C ALA A 723 -18.16 25.51 -10.22
N GLY A 724 -18.99 24.52 -10.46
CA GLY A 724 -20.44 24.56 -10.23
C GLY A 724 -20.84 24.11 -8.82
N ALA A 725 -22.13 23.76 -8.65
CA ALA A 725 -22.66 23.22 -7.41
C ALA A 725 -21.87 21.98 -6.97
N ASN A 726 -21.63 21.83 -5.67
CA ASN A 726 -20.84 20.76 -5.07
C ASN A 726 -19.44 20.62 -5.70
N LYS A 727 -18.82 21.76 -6.12
CA LYS A 727 -17.51 21.80 -6.78
C LYS A 727 -17.42 20.93 -8.07
N LYS A 728 -18.55 20.59 -8.71
CA LYS A 728 -18.56 19.88 -10.00
C LYS A 728 -18.03 20.76 -11.13
N ILE A 729 -17.49 20.16 -12.18
CA ILE A 729 -17.09 20.88 -13.39
C ILE A 729 -18.32 21.38 -14.12
N MET A 730 -18.39 22.68 -14.34
CA MET A 730 -19.41 23.36 -15.15
C MET A 730 -18.78 23.88 -16.43
N VAL A 731 -19.33 23.46 -17.58
CA VAL A 731 -18.82 23.81 -18.92
C VAL A 731 -19.83 24.75 -19.60
N ASN A 732 -19.34 25.89 -20.10
CA ASN A 732 -20.14 26.83 -20.88
C ASN A 732 -20.20 26.38 -22.33
N VAL A 733 -21.39 26.04 -22.80
CA VAL A 733 -21.66 25.52 -24.16
C VAL A 733 -22.24 26.65 -25.02
N PRO A 734 -21.58 27.04 -26.13
CA PRO A 734 -22.08 28.11 -26.99
C PRO A 734 -23.45 27.83 -27.61
N ALA A 735 -24.17 28.87 -27.93
CA ALA A 735 -25.45 28.78 -28.68
C ALA A 735 -25.24 28.04 -30.02
N GLY A 736 -26.18 27.16 -30.36
CA GLY A 736 -26.15 26.37 -31.60
C GLY A 736 -25.08 25.28 -31.66
N TYR A 737 -24.33 25.05 -30.55
CA TYR A 737 -23.34 23.98 -30.52
C TYR A 737 -24.01 22.59 -30.54
N ASN A 738 -23.50 21.72 -31.39
CA ASN A 738 -23.92 20.32 -31.45
C ASN A 738 -22.68 19.45 -31.72
N GLY A 739 -22.19 18.78 -30.69
CA GLY A 739 -20.94 18.05 -30.79
C GLY A 739 -20.57 17.32 -29.49
N LYS A 740 -19.33 16.84 -29.44
CA LYS A 740 -18.76 16.17 -28.27
C LYS A 740 -17.73 17.06 -27.58
N ILE A 741 -17.84 17.18 -26.27
CA ILE A 741 -16.87 17.89 -25.41
C ILE A 741 -16.06 16.86 -24.64
N THR A 742 -14.73 16.96 -24.74
CA THR A 742 -13.78 16.19 -23.95
C THR A 742 -13.29 16.99 -22.78
N VAL A 743 -13.48 16.48 -21.55
CA VAL A 743 -12.95 17.04 -20.31
C VAL A 743 -11.84 16.15 -19.77
N ARG A 744 -10.68 16.74 -19.49
CA ARG A 744 -9.53 16.00 -18.95
C ARG A 744 -8.64 16.87 -18.09
N TYR A 745 -7.89 16.25 -17.19
CA TYR A 745 -6.85 16.91 -16.40
C TYR A 745 -5.60 17.16 -17.25
N VAL A 746 -5.07 18.38 -17.24
CA VAL A 746 -3.88 18.76 -18.01
C VAL A 746 -2.83 19.29 -17.05
N GLU A 747 -1.73 18.58 -16.93
CA GLU A 747 -0.63 18.93 -16.05
C GLU A 747 0.14 20.15 -16.55
N LYS A 748 0.63 20.98 -15.61
CA LYS A 748 1.47 22.13 -15.91
C LYS A 748 2.84 21.69 -16.45
N SER A 749 3.43 22.45 -17.36
CA SER A 749 4.75 22.15 -17.96
C SER A 749 5.87 22.00 -16.92
N VAL A 750 5.80 22.74 -15.80
CA VAL A 750 6.78 22.64 -14.70
C VAL A 750 6.72 21.28 -14.01
N TRP A 751 5.54 20.65 -13.94
CA TRP A 751 5.38 19.31 -13.39
C TRP A 751 6.07 18.27 -14.29
N ARG A 752 5.87 18.37 -15.61
CA ARG A 752 6.53 17.51 -16.60
C ARG A 752 8.05 17.64 -16.54
N LEU A 753 8.57 18.86 -16.33
CA LEU A 753 10.01 19.06 -16.13
C LEU A 753 10.50 18.36 -14.87
N SER A 754 9.77 18.46 -13.76
CA SER A 754 10.12 17.81 -12.49
C SER A 754 10.15 16.29 -12.58
N GLU A 755 9.26 15.72 -13.40
CA GLU A 755 9.21 14.27 -13.70
C GLU A 755 10.44 13.78 -14.48
N ILE A 756 11.10 14.66 -15.22
CA ILE A 756 12.38 14.35 -15.91
C ILE A 756 13.56 14.52 -14.96
N VAL A 757 13.55 15.55 -14.11
CA VAL A 757 14.66 15.85 -13.17
C VAL A 757 14.91 14.69 -12.21
N SER A 758 13.85 14.08 -11.68
CA SER A 758 13.97 13.00 -10.68
C SER A 758 14.69 11.75 -11.19
N PRO A 759 14.30 11.12 -12.31
CA PRO A 759 15.02 9.95 -12.84
C PRO A 759 16.43 10.28 -13.34
N LEU A 760 16.68 11.50 -13.86
CA LEU A 760 18.02 11.93 -14.20
C LEU A 760 18.92 12.03 -12.97
N THR A 761 18.39 12.56 -11.86
CA THR A 761 19.13 12.62 -10.58
C THR A 761 19.42 11.21 -10.05
N LEU A 762 18.45 10.28 -10.10
CA LEU A 762 18.68 8.89 -9.73
C LEU A 762 19.77 8.25 -10.57
N SER A 763 19.73 8.45 -11.88
CA SER A 763 20.75 7.92 -12.82
C SER A 763 22.13 8.46 -12.48
N ALA A 764 22.27 9.77 -12.21
CA ALA A 764 23.53 10.39 -11.80
C ALA A 764 24.06 9.82 -10.48
N LEU A 765 23.20 9.55 -9.49
CA LEU A 765 23.58 8.90 -8.24
C LEU A 765 24.10 7.48 -8.46
N VAL A 766 23.44 6.68 -9.28
CA VAL A 766 23.85 5.31 -9.61
C VAL A 766 25.20 5.32 -10.32
N ILE A 767 25.38 6.18 -11.33
CA ILE A 767 26.66 6.33 -12.04
C ILE A 767 27.79 6.71 -11.08
N THR A 768 27.56 7.68 -10.20
CA THR A 768 28.55 8.13 -9.21
C THR A 768 28.93 6.97 -8.25
N ALA A 769 27.95 6.17 -7.81
CA ALA A 769 28.20 5.00 -6.99
C ALA A 769 29.05 3.93 -7.71
N CYS A 770 28.79 3.70 -9.01
CA CYS A 770 29.49 2.71 -9.83
C CYS A 770 30.94 3.12 -10.18
N ILE A 771 31.17 4.35 -10.59
CA ILE A 771 32.50 4.88 -10.92
C ILE A 771 33.45 4.78 -9.73
N ASN A 772 32.97 5.17 -8.56
CA ASN A 772 33.78 5.10 -7.33
C ASN A 772 34.09 3.67 -6.85
N ASN A 773 33.33 2.67 -7.28
CA ASN A 773 33.64 1.28 -6.98
C ASN A 773 34.76 0.75 -7.90
N ARG A 774 34.82 1.16 -9.17
CA ARG A 774 35.91 0.76 -10.13
C ARG A 774 37.27 1.29 -9.71
N LYS A 775 37.35 2.52 -9.15
CA LYS A 775 38.61 3.10 -8.62
C LYS A 775 39.16 2.40 -7.37
N LYS A 776 38.42 1.50 -6.74
CA LYS A 776 38.88 0.71 -5.59
C LYS A 776 39.35 -0.70 -5.97
N THR A 777 39.00 -1.16 -7.17
CA THR A 777 39.40 -2.48 -7.70
C THR A 777 40.54 -2.39 -8.71
N ALA A 778 40.93 -1.21 -9.16
CA ALA A 778 42.18 -0.89 -9.86
C ALA A 778 43.18 -0.25 -8.86
#